data_875e7942375fa80987cdf87e8a5b6112
#
_entry.id   875e7942375fa80987cdf87e8a5b6112
#
_cell.length_a   1.000
_cell.length_b   1.000
_cell.length_c   1.000
_cell.angle_alpha   90.00
_cell.angle_beta   90.00
_cell.angle_gamma   90.00
#
_symmetry.space_group_name_H-M   'P 1'
#
loop_
_entity.id
_entity.type
_entity.pdbx_description
1 polymer ?
#
loop_
_entity_poly.entity_id
_entity_poly.type
_entity_poly.pdbx_seq_one_letter_code
_entity_poly.pdbx_strand_id
1 'polypeptide(L)'
;MSDQPQLGRRQALKFLAGVPLLPLGAMSTASLLSACGGSSNAATPVVPVVANFIGAEFTAMPAPTLANAAAMATTTVGSTLSVNFSDNSSQAYKLAYQPFFLTGDMVPNGSGGTTLAGGYYDINNKAILDKTVVGKERQFFSDSPDGTSLLAVANPTVAGIKGKAVFAVVQFEYTTWAQDEKTDMYGKLPSPIAVLTLDQDQATGKLSLVKYHNVDMSKVNGLWITCGSSLSPWGTHLSSEEYEPDAFTISSNTMFKAYSANLYGDENKANPYHYGHMPEITVNPDGTGSAKKHYCMGRISHELVQVMPDNRTALMGDDATNGGLFIFVADKEKDLSSGSLYVAKIGAGFSIDPAAAGAALTWIKLGSATSAEIENLANTLKPTDIMEVATADPKDASFTKIYISGKVQWIKVKPGMEKAAAFLETHRYAALMGGSMALTKLEGTTVNAKDKIAYSALQNMQSSMVRGNAAWNEAFGVTLEKAVNAGAVLAHTMTGGQKDTAGAAINSDWVPTVTKTLLVGEDIASDALGNTANPDKIGAPDNLKFSEKLRTLFIGEDSSYHVNNFVWAYNVDTKKLSRVMSMPAGAEATGLSVVDDLNGWMYITSNFQHAGDWGSIHNIVKPTLDPLVRANYKDRFASAVGYLTADASSVKLSKS
;
A
#
# COMPACT_ATOMS: atom_id res chain seq x y z
N MET A 1 48.63 -44.61 25.88
CA MET A 1 48.29 -43.30 25.34
C MET A 1 47.01 -43.52 24.57
N SER A 2 45.88 -43.12 25.10
CA SER A 2 44.56 -43.47 24.61
C SER A 2 43.98 -42.36 23.77
N ASP A 3 43.76 -42.66 22.50
CA ASP A 3 42.96 -41.85 21.61
C ASP A 3 41.48 -41.92 21.98
N GLN A 4 40.90 -40.78 22.27
CA GLN A 4 39.43 -40.64 22.36
C GLN A 4 38.97 -39.95 21.05
N PRO A 5 37.99 -40.50 20.33
CA PRO A 5 37.44 -39.83 19.12
C PRO A 5 36.49 -38.72 19.51
N GLN A 6 36.71 -37.53 19.00
CA GLN A 6 35.76 -36.41 19.05
C GLN A 6 34.59 -36.68 18.09
N LEU A 7 33.38 -36.76 18.63
CA LEU A 7 32.13 -36.82 17.90
C LEU A 7 31.84 -35.44 17.27
N GLY A 8 31.78 -35.38 15.95
CA GLY A 8 31.49 -34.18 15.19
C GLY A 8 30.05 -33.67 15.39
N ARG A 9 29.88 -32.36 15.39
CA ARG A 9 28.62 -31.61 15.57
C ARG A 9 27.41 -32.12 14.73
N ARG A 10 27.62 -32.94 13.71
CA ARG A 10 26.56 -33.54 12.87
C ARG A 10 25.87 -34.76 13.49
N GLN A 11 26.41 -35.37 14.53
CA GLN A 11 25.78 -36.53 15.21
C GLN A 11 24.89 -36.12 16.38
N ALA A 12 25.08 -34.95 16.97
CA ALA A 12 24.22 -34.43 18.03
C ALA A 12 22.82 -34.01 17.52
N LEU A 13 22.68 -33.66 16.23
CA LEU A 13 21.41 -33.23 15.63
C LEU A 13 20.51 -34.41 15.19
N LYS A 14 21.02 -35.63 15.12
CA LYS A 14 20.20 -36.82 14.75
C LYS A 14 19.44 -37.47 15.91
N PHE A 15 19.73 -37.10 17.15
CA PHE A 15 19.01 -37.59 18.32
C PHE A 15 17.78 -36.77 18.73
N LEU A 16 17.55 -35.60 18.08
CA LEU A 16 16.39 -34.72 18.35
C LEU A 16 15.25 -34.82 17.33
N ALA A 17 15.40 -35.65 16.31
CA ALA A 17 14.40 -35.82 15.25
C ALA A 17 13.74 -37.20 15.32
N GLY A 18 12.99 -37.48 16.38
CA GLY A 18 12.35 -38.81 16.46
C GLY A 18 11.42 -39.07 17.64
N VAL A 19 10.82 -38.05 18.25
CA VAL A 19 9.75 -38.27 19.23
C VAL A 19 8.58 -37.35 18.93
N PRO A 20 7.35 -37.86 18.73
CA PRO A 20 6.18 -37.03 18.59
C PRO A 20 5.89 -36.34 19.92
N LEU A 21 5.96 -35.03 19.98
CA LEU A 21 5.55 -34.23 21.12
C LEU A 21 4.03 -34.27 21.26
N LEU A 22 3.55 -35.09 22.17
CA LEU A 22 2.23 -34.93 22.76
C LEU A 22 2.25 -33.64 23.62
N PRO A 23 1.14 -32.86 23.70
CA PRO A 23 1.10 -31.68 24.53
C PRO A 23 1.16 -32.08 26.00
N LEU A 24 2.29 -31.85 26.64
CA LEU A 24 2.45 -31.94 28.07
C LEU A 24 1.76 -30.74 28.72
N GLY A 25 0.57 -30.97 29.25
CA GLY A 25 -0.01 -30.10 30.26
C GLY A 25 0.97 -29.92 31.42
N ALA A 26 1.13 -28.68 31.85
CA ALA A 26 1.98 -28.33 32.99
C ALA A 26 1.53 -29.09 34.23
N MET A 27 2.26 -30.14 34.59
CA MET A 27 2.19 -30.74 35.95
C MET A 27 3.14 -29.94 36.84
N SER A 28 2.55 -29.11 37.70
CA SER A 28 3.23 -28.54 38.84
C SER A 28 3.66 -29.66 39.81
N THR A 29 4.95 -29.74 40.08
CA THR A 29 5.49 -30.60 41.16
C THR A 29 5.01 -30.09 42.52
N ALA A 30 3.96 -30.70 43.04
CA ALA A 30 3.61 -30.55 44.43
C ALA A 30 4.49 -31.51 45.22
N SER A 31 5.41 -30.99 46.01
CA SER A 31 6.21 -31.71 46.98
C SER A 31 5.32 -32.34 48.04
N LEU A 32 5.42 -33.68 48.19
CA LEU A 32 4.87 -34.47 49.30
C LEU A 32 5.57 -34.08 50.62
N LEU A 33 4.88 -33.34 51.44
CA LEU A 33 5.15 -33.30 52.86
C LEU A 33 3.88 -33.72 53.60
N SER A 34 3.83 -35.04 53.97
CA SER A 34 2.84 -35.53 54.88
C SER A 34 3.35 -35.33 56.33
N ALA A 35 2.63 -34.52 57.10
CA ALA A 35 2.60 -34.66 58.54
C ALA A 35 1.35 -34.01 59.14
N CYS A 36 0.49 -34.81 59.69
CA CYS A 36 -0.45 -34.59 60.79
C CYS A 36 -1.35 -33.35 60.87
N GLY A 37 -2.64 -33.59 60.69
CA GLY A 37 -3.69 -33.19 61.63
C GLY A 37 -4.10 -31.73 61.61
N GLY A 38 -5.24 -31.44 60.97
CA GLY A 38 -5.96 -30.18 61.13
C GLY A 38 -6.88 -29.94 59.94
N SER A 39 -8.20 -30.14 60.04
CA SER A 39 -9.19 -29.77 59.04
C SER A 39 -9.29 -28.28 58.94
N SER A 40 -8.67 -27.72 57.90
CA SER A 40 -8.97 -26.40 57.38
C SER A 40 -9.22 -26.54 55.88
N ASN A 41 -10.41 -26.14 55.41
CA ASN A 41 -10.73 -25.99 53.99
C ASN A 41 -9.75 -25.01 53.35
N ALA A 42 -8.63 -25.52 52.88
CA ALA A 42 -7.75 -24.75 52.03
C ALA A 42 -8.44 -24.63 50.66
N ALA A 43 -8.91 -23.43 50.33
CA ALA A 43 -9.39 -23.11 48.99
C ALA A 43 -8.27 -23.45 48.02
N THR A 44 -8.54 -24.31 47.05
CA THR A 44 -7.66 -24.61 45.92
C THR A 44 -7.28 -23.27 45.27
N PRO A 45 -6.00 -22.96 45.05
CA PRO A 45 -5.63 -21.72 44.39
C PRO A 45 -6.28 -21.73 42.98
N VAL A 46 -7.21 -20.85 42.76
CA VAL A 46 -7.78 -20.59 41.41
C VAL A 46 -6.64 -20.03 40.59
N VAL A 47 -6.06 -20.85 39.71
CA VAL A 47 -5.14 -20.33 38.67
C VAL A 47 -5.96 -19.37 37.84
N PRO A 48 -5.57 -18.09 37.74
CA PRO A 48 -6.31 -17.14 36.90
C PRO A 48 -6.34 -17.69 35.47
N VAL A 49 -7.52 -17.96 34.93
CA VAL A 49 -7.68 -18.30 33.52
C VAL A 49 -7.37 -17.03 32.73
N VAL A 50 -6.23 -17.03 32.05
CA VAL A 50 -5.89 -15.92 31.15
C VAL A 50 -6.91 -15.94 30.03
N ALA A 51 -7.72 -14.90 29.97
CA ALA A 51 -8.73 -14.73 28.92
C ALA A 51 -8.04 -14.41 27.58
N ASN A 52 -8.19 -15.31 26.62
CA ASN A 52 -7.60 -15.15 25.28
C ASN A 52 -8.53 -14.33 24.38
N PHE A 53 -7.95 -13.57 23.45
CA PHE A 53 -8.67 -12.91 22.36
C PHE A 53 -9.38 -13.97 21.49
N ILE A 54 -10.68 -13.76 21.20
CA ILE A 54 -11.48 -14.66 20.37
C ILE A 54 -12.12 -13.97 19.16
N GLY A 55 -12.09 -12.64 19.09
CA GLY A 55 -12.61 -11.88 17.97
C GLY A 55 -12.86 -10.42 18.32
N ALA A 56 -13.13 -9.64 17.29
CA ALA A 56 -13.47 -8.22 17.45
C ALA A 56 -14.50 -7.79 16.40
N GLU A 57 -15.24 -6.73 16.73
CA GLU A 57 -16.31 -6.21 15.88
C GLU A 57 -16.33 -4.68 15.90
N PHE A 58 -16.48 -4.08 14.71
CA PHE A 58 -16.68 -2.65 14.55
C PHE A 58 -18.17 -2.31 14.48
N THR A 59 -18.59 -1.26 15.19
CA THR A 59 -19.88 -0.62 14.93
C THR A 59 -19.72 0.32 13.74
N ALA A 60 -20.65 0.29 12.80
CA ALA A 60 -20.64 1.22 11.69
C ALA A 60 -21.05 2.63 12.14
N MET A 61 -20.32 3.65 11.66
CA MET A 61 -20.75 5.04 11.78
C MET A 61 -21.66 5.44 10.61
N PRO A 62 -22.60 6.36 10.82
CA PRO A 62 -23.36 6.96 9.72
C PRO A 62 -22.45 7.82 8.84
N ALA A 63 -22.76 7.94 7.54
CA ALA A 63 -22.12 8.93 6.69
C ALA A 63 -22.40 10.35 7.22
N PRO A 64 -21.41 11.26 7.25
CA PRO A 64 -21.64 12.63 7.68
C PRO A 64 -22.54 13.38 6.68
N THR A 65 -23.27 14.38 7.16
CA THR A 65 -24.20 15.17 6.35
C THR A 65 -24.04 16.66 6.65
N LEU A 66 -24.63 17.53 5.84
CA LEU A 66 -24.63 18.99 6.06
C LEU A 66 -25.30 19.41 7.38
N ALA A 67 -26.10 18.55 8.03
CA ALA A 67 -26.59 18.81 9.39
C ALA A 67 -25.45 18.91 10.42
N ASN A 68 -24.27 18.31 10.11
CA ASN A 68 -23.02 18.47 10.83
C ASN A 68 -21.89 18.76 9.85
N ALA A 69 -21.87 19.95 9.28
CA ALA A 69 -20.87 20.38 8.29
C ALA A 69 -19.43 20.29 8.82
N ALA A 70 -19.22 20.50 10.12
CA ALA A 70 -17.89 20.35 10.74
C ALA A 70 -17.38 18.91 10.62
N ALA A 71 -18.24 17.90 10.79
CA ALA A 71 -17.86 16.50 10.62
C ALA A 71 -17.55 16.13 9.16
N MET A 72 -18.19 16.80 8.18
CA MET A 72 -17.83 16.66 6.77
C MET A 72 -16.50 17.33 6.40
N ALA A 73 -16.10 18.36 7.13
CA ALA A 73 -14.90 19.16 6.85
C ALA A 73 -13.67 18.70 7.64
N THR A 74 -13.75 17.60 8.38
CA THR A 74 -12.64 17.03 9.18
C THR A 74 -12.63 15.52 9.09
N THR A 75 -11.48 14.91 9.47
CA THR A 75 -11.44 13.46 9.73
C THR A 75 -12.36 13.14 10.92
N THR A 76 -13.38 12.33 10.67
CA THR A 76 -14.39 11.99 11.68
C THR A 76 -14.43 10.49 11.92
N VAL A 77 -14.32 10.08 13.20
CA VAL A 77 -14.43 8.69 13.63
C VAL A 77 -15.64 8.55 14.54
N GLY A 78 -16.61 7.73 14.12
CA GLY A 78 -17.83 7.48 14.87
C GLY A 78 -18.03 6.01 15.25
N SER A 79 -17.01 5.18 15.05
CA SER A 79 -17.03 3.74 15.29
C SER A 79 -16.51 3.38 16.68
N THR A 80 -17.00 2.26 17.21
CA THR A 80 -16.46 1.58 18.40
C THR A 80 -15.94 0.21 17.99
N LEU A 81 -14.77 -0.18 18.50
CA LEU A 81 -14.24 -1.52 18.37
C LEU A 81 -14.50 -2.30 19.67
N SER A 82 -15.26 -3.37 19.58
CA SER A 82 -15.49 -4.31 20.69
C SER A 82 -14.55 -5.50 20.53
N VAL A 83 -13.66 -5.71 21.51
CA VAL A 83 -12.71 -6.83 21.57
C VAL A 83 -13.27 -7.87 22.54
N ASN A 84 -13.43 -9.13 22.09
CA ASN A 84 -14.08 -10.21 22.82
C ASN A 84 -13.05 -11.23 23.29
N PHE A 85 -13.28 -11.79 24.50
CA PHE A 85 -12.38 -12.73 25.16
C PHE A 85 -13.04 -14.05 25.51
N SER A 86 -12.23 -15.12 25.68
CA SER A 86 -12.68 -16.49 25.94
C SER A 86 -13.41 -16.70 27.27
N ASP A 87 -13.37 -15.73 28.17
CA ASP A 87 -14.11 -15.73 29.44
C ASP A 87 -15.48 -15.02 29.31
N ASN A 88 -15.96 -14.79 28.08
CA ASN A 88 -17.17 -14.08 27.73
C ASN A 88 -17.17 -12.57 28.12
N SER A 89 -16.04 -12.02 28.50
CA SER A 89 -15.90 -10.57 28.67
C SER A 89 -15.61 -9.87 27.35
N SER A 90 -15.93 -8.58 27.27
CA SER A 90 -15.56 -7.73 26.14
C SER A 90 -15.01 -6.40 26.63
N GLN A 91 -14.12 -5.82 25.82
CA GLN A 91 -13.58 -4.47 26.00
C GLN A 91 -13.99 -3.61 24.82
N ALA A 92 -14.73 -2.55 25.07
CA ALA A 92 -15.12 -1.57 24.04
C ALA A 92 -14.12 -0.40 24.00
N TYR A 93 -13.69 -0.05 22.80
CA TYR A 93 -12.84 1.09 22.50
C TYR A 93 -13.62 2.06 21.61
N LYS A 94 -14.02 3.20 22.16
CA LYS A 94 -14.54 4.30 21.35
C LYS A 94 -13.37 4.88 20.56
N LEU A 95 -13.38 4.69 19.25
CA LEU A 95 -12.28 5.06 18.38
C LEU A 95 -12.21 6.57 18.18
N ALA A 96 -11.00 7.05 17.95
CA ALA A 96 -10.66 8.44 17.66
C ALA A 96 -9.50 8.49 16.67
N TYR A 97 -9.36 9.59 15.94
CA TYR A 97 -8.20 9.83 15.07
C TYR A 97 -7.20 10.71 15.79
N GLN A 98 -5.91 10.36 15.75
CA GLN A 98 -4.82 11.15 16.31
C GLN A 98 -3.80 11.43 15.22
N PRO A 99 -3.66 12.70 14.77
CA PRO A 99 -2.59 13.07 13.86
C PRO A 99 -1.24 13.12 14.58
N PHE A 100 -0.18 12.73 13.88
CA PHE A 100 1.20 13.01 14.27
C PHE A 100 1.55 14.47 13.95
N PHE A 101 1.11 14.95 12.79
CA PHE A 101 1.26 16.34 12.31
C PHE A 101 0.30 16.58 11.12
N LEU A 102 0.16 17.86 10.79
CA LEU A 102 -0.29 18.29 9.47
C LEU A 102 0.93 18.58 8.59
N THR A 103 0.87 18.24 7.30
CA THR A 103 1.93 18.63 6.37
C THR A 103 2.11 20.16 6.39
N GLY A 104 3.34 20.62 6.19
CA GLY A 104 3.68 22.02 6.37
C GLY A 104 3.79 22.49 7.84
N ASP A 105 3.71 21.59 8.83
CA ASP A 105 4.10 21.89 10.21
C ASP A 105 5.62 21.85 10.37
N MET A 106 6.14 22.68 11.29
CA MET A 106 7.52 22.58 11.74
C MET A 106 7.61 21.55 12.87
N VAL A 107 8.20 20.39 12.56
CA VAL A 107 8.26 19.23 13.44
C VAL A 107 9.68 18.98 13.96
N PRO A 108 9.89 18.30 15.12
CA PRO A 108 11.22 18.02 15.66
C PRO A 108 12.11 17.25 14.68
N ASN A 109 13.37 17.69 14.49
CA ASN A 109 14.36 17.00 13.65
C ASN A 109 15.31 16.08 14.45
N GLY A 110 15.11 15.97 15.77
CA GLY A 110 15.92 15.14 16.68
C GLY A 110 17.29 15.72 17.06
N SER A 111 17.65 16.91 16.56
CA SER A 111 18.92 17.62 16.90
C SER A 111 18.68 18.93 17.68
N GLY A 112 17.50 19.11 18.27
CA GLY A 112 17.11 20.32 18.99
C GLY A 112 16.50 21.43 18.11
N GLY A 113 16.40 21.20 16.79
CA GLY A 113 15.74 22.08 15.82
C GLY A 113 14.46 21.46 15.26
N THR A 114 13.95 22.09 14.21
CA THR A 114 12.76 21.63 13.47
C THR A 114 13.03 21.50 11.98
N THR A 115 12.16 20.76 11.29
CA THR A 115 12.13 20.61 9.83
C THR A 115 10.69 20.68 9.34
N LEU A 116 10.48 20.98 8.07
CA LEU A 116 9.16 21.07 7.47
C LEU A 116 8.63 19.68 7.14
N ALA A 117 7.49 19.29 7.71
CA ALA A 117 6.83 18.02 7.43
C ALA A 117 6.31 17.99 5.99
N GLY A 118 6.66 16.93 5.23
CA GLY A 118 6.31 16.78 3.82
C GLY A 118 7.06 17.73 2.88
N GLY A 119 8.18 18.36 3.35
CA GLY A 119 8.98 19.29 2.54
C GLY A 119 9.68 18.61 1.37
N TYR A 120 9.78 19.31 0.22
CA TYR A 120 10.47 18.85 -0.99
C TYR A 120 11.92 19.26 -1.05
N TYR A 121 12.76 18.39 -1.58
CA TYR A 121 14.22 18.57 -1.68
C TYR A 121 14.73 18.17 -3.06
N ASP A 122 15.74 18.90 -3.57
CA ASP A 122 16.42 18.56 -4.81
C ASP A 122 17.43 17.40 -4.62
N ILE A 123 18.10 17.01 -5.68
CA ILE A 123 19.06 15.89 -5.69
C ILE A 123 20.26 16.14 -4.75
N ASN A 124 20.50 17.36 -4.31
CA ASN A 124 21.54 17.75 -3.37
C ASN A 124 21.00 17.95 -1.95
N ASN A 125 19.78 17.50 -1.68
CA ASN A 125 19.05 17.68 -0.40
C ASN A 125 18.86 19.16 -0.01
N LYS A 126 18.73 20.07 -1.00
CA LYS A 126 18.36 21.46 -0.77
C LYS A 126 16.85 21.61 -0.94
N ALA A 127 16.26 22.43 -0.05
CA ALA A 127 14.83 22.76 -0.12
C ALA A 127 14.46 23.35 -1.49
N ILE A 128 13.41 22.80 -2.10
CA ILE A 128 12.82 23.34 -3.33
C ILE A 128 11.81 24.42 -2.93
N LEU A 129 12.00 25.64 -3.44
CA LEU A 129 11.22 26.80 -3.03
C LEU A 129 10.08 27.09 -4.01
N ASP A 130 8.88 27.27 -3.47
CA ASP A 130 7.75 27.87 -4.15
C ASP A 130 7.97 29.40 -4.20
N LYS A 131 8.11 29.92 -5.40
CA LYS A 131 8.33 31.35 -5.69
C LYS A 131 7.17 31.97 -6.46
N THR A 132 6.03 31.30 -6.53
CA THR A 132 4.87 31.77 -7.29
C THR A 132 4.24 33.02 -6.72
N VAL A 133 4.42 33.28 -5.41
CA VAL A 133 3.99 34.52 -4.75
C VAL A 133 5.21 35.33 -4.34
N VAL A 134 5.48 36.42 -5.06
CA VAL A 134 6.65 37.27 -4.84
C VAL A 134 6.66 37.84 -3.42
N GLY A 135 7.80 37.72 -2.72
CA GLY A 135 7.99 38.20 -1.35
C GLY A 135 7.34 37.32 -0.28
N LYS A 136 6.85 36.13 -0.66
CA LYS A 136 6.34 35.10 0.26
C LYS A 136 6.88 33.71 -0.11
N GLU A 137 8.11 33.66 -0.59
CA GLU A 137 8.77 32.42 -0.96
C GLU A 137 8.80 31.48 0.22
N ARG A 138 8.40 30.22 0.01
CA ARG A 138 8.42 29.15 1.03
C ARG A 138 8.92 27.85 0.42
N GLN A 139 9.40 26.94 1.25
CA GLN A 139 9.64 25.58 0.78
C GLN A 139 8.32 24.94 0.35
N PHE A 140 8.29 24.23 -0.78
CA PHE A 140 7.17 23.36 -1.13
C PHE A 140 7.00 22.27 -0.08
N PHE A 141 5.76 21.95 0.24
CA PHE A 141 5.39 20.79 1.04
C PHE A 141 4.16 20.11 0.44
N SER A 142 4.05 18.82 0.65
CA SER A 142 3.00 17.99 0.08
C SER A 142 1.67 18.20 0.79
N ASP A 143 0.57 18.18 0.05
CA ASP A 143 -0.79 17.99 0.55
C ASP A 143 -1.28 16.54 0.34
N SER A 144 -0.38 15.65 -0.15
CA SER A 144 -0.71 14.27 -0.51
C SER A 144 0.19 13.25 0.20
N PRO A 145 0.12 13.13 1.56
CA PRO A 145 0.77 12.03 2.27
C PRO A 145 0.07 10.73 1.95
N ASP A 146 0.84 9.70 1.58
CA ASP A 146 0.33 8.40 1.21
C ASP A 146 0.94 7.27 2.02
N GLY A 147 1.39 6.20 1.36
CA GLY A 147 1.85 4.96 1.94
C GLY A 147 2.56 5.09 3.27
N THR A 148 2.07 4.39 4.26
CA THR A 148 2.59 4.45 5.63
C THR A 148 2.88 3.05 6.15
N SER A 149 4.06 2.87 6.75
CA SER A 149 4.41 1.66 7.51
C SER A 149 4.73 2.01 8.96
N LEU A 150 4.28 1.17 9.90
CA LEU A 150 4.58 1.29 11.32
C LEU A 150 5.34 0.05 11.78
N LEU A 151 6.52 0.23 12.43
CA LEU A 151 7.43 -0.88 12.74
C LEU A 151 8.27 -0.62 14.00
N ALA A 152 8.82 -1.69 14.56
CA ALA A 152 9.91 -1.60 15.54
C ALA A 152 11.25 -1.96 14.86
N VAL A 153 12.31 -1.32 15.31
CA VAL A 153 13.70 -1.61 14.90
C VAL A 153 14.47 -2.09 16.12
N ALA A 154 15.34 -3.07 15.94
CA ALA A 154 16.17 -3.59 17.01
C ALA A 154 17.19 -2.55 17.49
N ASN A 155 17.37 -2.46 18.82
CA ASN A 155 18.36 -1.60 19.46
C ASN A 155 18.29 -0.12 19.00
N PRO A 156 17.14 0.55 19.12
CA PRO A 156 16.99 1.93 18.72
C PRO A 156 17.88 2.85 19.58
N THR A 157 18.48 3.87 18.94
CA THR A 157 19.45 4.78 19.59
C THR A 157 18.98 6.24 19.57
N VAL A 158 17.72 6.52 19.20
CA VAL A 158 17.18 7.88 19.14
C VAL A 158 17.02 8.45 20.54
N ALA A 159 17.54 9.65 20.75
CA ALA A 159 17.38 10.37 22.00
C ALA A 159 15.94 10.89 22.20
N GLY A 160 15.54 11.13 23.45
CA GLY A 160 14.24 11.74 23.80
C GLY A 160 13.09 10.73 23.95
N ILE A 161 13.30 9.45 23.73
CA ILE A 161 12.32 8.38 23.98
C ILE A 161 12.17 8.17 25.48
N LYS A 162 10.94 8.21 25.98
CA LYS A 162 10.58 7.96 27.39
C LYS A 162 9.95 6.57 27.60
N GLY A 163 9.18 6.13 26.63
CA GLY A 163 8.54 4.82 26.59
C GLY A 163 9.31 3.82 25.73
N LYS A 164 8.74 3.39 24.61
CA LYS A 164 9.41 2.54 23.62
C LYS A 164 9.52 3.26 22.29
N ALA A 165 10.69 3.13 21.64
CA ALA A 165 10.85 3.66 20.29
C ALA A 165 10.04 2.81 19.29
N VAL A 166 9.24 3.47 18.50
CA VAL A 166 8.51 2.94 17.37
C VAL A 166 8.81 3.83 16.17
N PHE A 167 8.82 3.28 14.98
CA PHE A 167 9.11 4.03 13.77
C PHE A 167 7.93 3.96 12.81
N ALA A 168 7.68 5.07 12.11
CA ALA A 168 6.84 5.06 10.93
C ALA A 168 7.64 5.56 9.73
N VAL A 169 7.37 4.99 8.56
CA VAL A 169 7.82 5.53 7.28
C VAL A 169 6.61 6.06 6.56
N VAL A 170 6.69 7.29 6.09
CA VAL A 170 5.60 7.97 5.37
C VAL A 170 6.15 8.51 4.07
N GLN A 171 5.50 8.21 2.97
CA GLN A 171 5.78 8.81 1.66
C GLN A 171 4.78 9.89 1.33
N PHE A 172 5.21 10.85 0.49
CA PHE A 172 4.41 11.98 0.07
C PHE A 172 4.41 12.00 -1.45
N GLU A 173 3.26 11.80 -2.02
CA GLU A 173 3.10 11.53 -3.43
C GLU A 173 3.40 12.76 -4.30
N TYR A 174 2.62 13.83 -4.13
CA TYR A 174 2.77 15.10 -4.84
C TYR A 174 2.30 16.28 -3.97
N THR A 175 2.28 17.47 -4.53
CA THR A 175 1.47 18.61 -4.06
C THR A 175 0.59 19.07 -5.22
N THR A 176 -0.68 19.34 -4.92
CA THR A 176 -1.68 19.68 -5.95
C THR A 176 -1.40 21.06 -6.54
N TRP A 177 -1.20 22.07 -5.69
CA TRP A 177 -1.08 23.46 -6.11
C TRP A 177 0.15 24.13 -5.53
N ALA A 178 0.72 25.08 -6.30
CA ALA A 178 1.63 26.06 -5.75
C ALA A 178 0.85 27.08 -4.91
N GLN A 179 1.58 27.90 -4.15
CA GLN A 179 1.03 28.87 -3.20
C GLN A 179 0.08 29.90 -3.87
N ASP A 180 0.18 30.13 -5.16
CA ASP A 180 -0.70 31.02 -5.92
C ASP A 180 -2.10 30.43 -6.17
N GLU A 181 -2.35 29.17 -5.77
CA GLU A 181 -3.59 28.40 -6.02
C GLU A 181 -4.01 28.31 -7.51
N LYS A 182 -3.06 28.46 -8.42
CA LYS A 182 -3.27 28.48 -9.88
C LYS A 182 -2.30 27.58 -10.62
N THR A 183 -1.07 27.52 -10.14
CA THR A 183 -0.02 26.70 -10.76
C THR A 183 -0.19 25.26 -10.28
N ASP A 184 -0.69 24.40 -11.16
CA ASP A 184 -0.74 22.95 -10.93
C ASP A 184 0.68 22.40 -10.73
N MET A 185 0.88 21.62 -9.68
CA MET A 185 2.17 21.04 -9.32
C MET A 185 2.20 19.51 -9.36
N TYR A 186 1.09 18.87 -9.74
CA TYR A 186 1.02 17.41 -9.86
C TYR A 186 2.19 16.84 -10.67
N GLY A 187 2.93 15.87 -10.08
CA GLY A 187 4.05 15.18 -10.71
C GLY A 187 5.26 16.06 -11.10
N LYS A 188 5.34 17.33 -10.65
CA LYS A 188 6.42 18.26 -11.00
C LYS A 188 7.53 18.35 -9.96
N LEU A 189 7.37 17.70 -8.81
CA LEU A 189 8.33 17.69 -7.71
C LEU A 189 8.75 16.25 -7.37
N PRO A 190 10.01 16.02 -6.95
CA PRO A 190 10.44 14.69 -6.53
C PRO A 190 9.79 14.29 -5.20
N SER A 191 9.09 13.17 -5.19
CA SER A 191 8.36 12.68 -4.02
C SER A 191 9.28 12.41 -2.83
N PRO A 192 9.08 13.04 -1.65
CA PRO A 192 9.89 12.76 -0.48
C PRO A 192 9.34 11.56 0.32
N ILE A 193 10.23 10.89 1.04
CA ILE A 193 9.87 9.89 2.07
C ILE A 193 10.52 10.29 3.38
N ALA A 194 9.78 10.17 4.48
CA ALA A 194 10.28 10.47 5.81
C ALA A 194 10.23 9.27 6.75
N VAL A 195 11.22 9.15 7.63
CA VAL A 195 11.21 8.29 8.80
C VAL A 195 10.81 9.12 10.01
N LEU A 196 9.74 8.70 10.67
CA LEU A 196 9.28 9.26 11.94
C LEU A 196 9.77 8.36 13.07
N THR A 197 10.39 8.93 14.08
CA THR A 197 10.60 8.26 15.36
C THR A 197 9.52 8.69 16.32
N LEU A 198 8.79 7.72 16.86
CA LEU A 198 7.67 7.91 17.75
C LEU A 198 8.00 7.35 19.13
N ASP A 199 7.63 8.09 20.18
CA ASP A 199 7.64 7.60 21.55
C ASP A 199 6.31 6.93 21.86
N GLN A 200 6.34 5.62 22.11
CA GLN A 200 5.16 4.85 22.51
C GLN A 200 5.03 4.88 24.03
N ASP A 201 4.03 5.58 24.55
CA ASP A 201 3.69 5.54 25.98
C ASP A 201 3.34 4.12 26.43
N GLN A 202 4.00 3.61 27.44
CA GLN A 202 3.86 2.21 27.86
C GLN A 202 2.53 1.93 28.56
N ALA A 203 1.92 2.94 29.20
CA ALA A 203 0.67 2.78 29.93
C ALA A 203 -0.55 2.85 29.00
N THR A 204 -0.49 3.72 27.98
CA THR A 204 -1.63 4.02 27.09
C THR A 204 -1.42 3.53 25.66
N GLY A 205 -0.20 3.20 25.24
CA GLY A 205 0.15 2.86 23.87
C GLY A 205 0.07 4.04 22.89
N LYS A 206 -0.22 5.25 23.35
CA LYS A 206 -0.30 6.42 22.47
C LYS A 206 1.08 6.78 21.94
N LEU A 207 1.11 7.23 20.67
CA LEU A 207 2.33 7.53 19.93
C LEU A 207 2.52 9.06 19.85
N SER A 208 3.74 9.53 20.13
CA SER A 208 4.10 10.95 20.04
C SER A 208 5.34 11.12 19.16
N LEU A 209 5.32 12.07 18.23
CA LEU A 209 6.44 12.35 17.33
C LEU A 209 7.63 12.96 18.10
N VAL A 210 8.81 12.32 18.00
CA VAL A 210 10.07 12.77 18.63
C VAL A 210 11.08 13.26 17.60
N LYS A 211 11.13 12.60 16.42
CA LYS A 211 12.05 12.96 15.34
C LYS A 211 11.40 12.72 13.99
N TYR A 212 11.54 13.68 13.10
CA TYR A 212 11.24 13.57 11.67
C TYR A 212 12.54 13.61 10.89
N HIS A 213 12.78 12.65 10.00
CA HIS A 213 13.96 12.57 9.17
C HIS A 213 13.56 12.38 7.70
N ASN A 214 13.86 13.36 6.85
CA ASN A 214 13.70 13.21 5.41
C ASN A 214 14.80 12.29 4.86
N VAL A 215 14.41 11.22 4.15
CA VAL A 215 15.35 10.23 3.59
C VAL A 215 16.05 10.81 2.37
N ASP A 216 17.36 10.64 2.29
CA ASP A 216 18.16 11.05 1.12
C ASP A 216 17.88 10.13 -0.08
N MET A 217 17.28 10.67 -1.14
CA MET A 217 16.94 9.96 -2.38
C MET A 217 17.97 10.18 -3.50
N SER A 218 19.09 10.84 -3.23
CA SER A 218 20.11 11.14 -4.27
C SER A 218 20.70 9.89 -4.92
N LYS A 219 20.85 8.81 -4.15
CA LYS A 219 21.41 7.54 -4.63
C LYS A 219 20.46 6.72 -5.52
N VAL A 220 19.18 7.06 -5.52
CA VAL A 220 18.15 6.40 -6.32
C VAL A 220 17.54 7.34 -7.38
N ASN A 221 18.25 8.41 -7.72
CA ASN A 221 17.86 9.41 -8.73
C ASN A 221 16.56 10.18 -8.40
N GLY A 222 16.22 10.35 -7.11
CA GLY A 222 14.94 10.88 -6.70
C GLY A 222 13.81 9.86 -6.87
N LEU A 223 12.58 10.22 -6.50
CA LEU A 223 11.39 9.40 -6.64
C LEU A 223 10.30 10.15 -7.42
N TRP A 224 9.50 9.38 -8.15
CA TRP A 224 8.42 9.87 -9.01
C TRP A 224 7.07 9.37 -8.50
N ILE A 225 6.17 10.28 -8.11
CA ILE A 225 4.78 10.01 -7.71
C ILE A 225 4.67 8.71 -6.91
N THR A 226 5.07 8.75 -5.62
CA THR A 226 5.05 7.56 -4.75
C THR A 226 3.67 7.43 -4.11
N CYS A 227 2.93 6.37 -4.43
CA CYS A 227 1.56 6.15 -4.00
C CYS A 227 1.46 5.16 -2.82
N GLY A 228 0.82 4.01 -2.97
CA GLY A 228 0.63 3.05 -1.90
C GLY A 228 1.90 2.38 -1.38
N SER A 229 1.85 1.82 -0.18
CA SER A 229 2.98 1.10 0.40
C SER A 229 2.58 -0.08 1.26
N SER A 230 3.54 -0.96 1.51
CA SER A 230 3.41 -2.05 2.48
C SER A 230 4.66 -2.19 3.36
N LEU A 231 4.50 -2.84 4.51
CA LEU A 231 5.63 -3.30 5.30
C LEU A 231 6.01 -4.70 4.83
N SER A 232 7.27 -4.90 4.46
CA SER A 232 7.79 -6.23 4.14
C SER A 232 7.78 -7.14 5.36
N PRO A 233 7.73 -8.48 5.20
CA PRO A 233 7.85 -9.40 6.33
C PRO A 233 9.17 -9.31 7.10
N TRP A 234 10.19 -8.68 6.53
CA TRP A 234 11.49 -8.45 7.17
C TRP A 234 11.69 -7.03 7.71
N GLY A 235 10.62 -6.21 7.72
CA GLY A 235 10.60 -4.92 8.41
C GLY A 235 11.19 -3.75 7.61
N THR A 236 11.13 -3.78 6.29
CA THR A 236 11.40 -2.63 5.42
C THR A 236 10.10 -2.08 4.85
N HIS A 237 10.07 -0.78 4.54
CA HIS A 237 8.95 -0.15 3.87
C HIS A 237 9.12 -0.33 2.34
N LEU A 238 8.15 -0.96 1.71
CA LEU A 238 8.05 -1.12 0.27
C LEU A 238 7.15 0.00 -0.26
N SER A 239 7.77 0.93 -0.97
CA SER A 239 7.12 2.05 -1.64
C SER A 239 6.73 1.66 -3.07
N SER A 240 6.25 2.61 -3.84
CA SER A 240 5.84 2.43 -5.23
C SER A 240 6.15 3.70 -6.03
N GLU A 241 6.33 3.56 -7.33
CA GLU A 241 6.35 4.70 -8.27
C GLU A 241 5.27 4.48 -9.31
N GLU A 242 4.31 5.38 -9.36
CA GLU A 242 3.11 5.31 -10.16
C GLU A 242 3.24 6.11 -11.45
N TYR A 243 2.38 5.86 -12.45
CA TYR A 243 2.32 6.57 -13.73
C TYR A 243 3.70 6.77 -14.38
N GLU A 244 4.41 5.71 -14.60
CA GLU A 244 5.76 5.73 -15.16
C GLU A 244 5.86 6.61 -16.42
N PRO A 245 6.85 7.53 -16.50
CA PRO A 245 6.96 8.43 -17.64
C PRO A 245 7.20 7.65 -18.95
N ASP A 246 6.34 7.77 -19.96
CA ASP A 246 6.51 7.08 -21.24
C ASP A 246 7.78 7.56 -21.96
N ALA A 247 8.79 6.68 -22.03
CA ALA A 247 10.09 6.99 -22.59
C ALA A 247 10.03 7.36 -24.10
N PHE A 248 9.03 6.86 -24.86
CA PHE A 248 8.86 7.20 -26.27
C PHE A 248 8.34 8.61 -26.51
N THR A 249 7.64 9.20 -25.54
CA THR A 249 7.05 10.53 -25.66
C THR A 249 7.67 11.55 -24.71
N ILE A 250 8.74 11.18 -24.00
CA ILE A 250 9.33 11.96 -22.92
C ILE A 250 9.78 13.36 -23.34
N SER A 251 10.27 13.54 -24.56
CA SER A 251 10.73 14.84 -25.08
C SER A 251 9.63 15.90 -25.15
N SER A 252 8.36 15.49 -25.22
CA SER A 252 7.19 16.36 -25.22
C SER A 252 6.46 16.41 -23.86
N ASN A 253 6.89 15.65 -22.87
CA ASN A 253 6.28 15.60 -21.55
C ASN A 253 6.72 16.80 -20.70
N THR A 254 5.89 17.83 -20.63
CA THR A 254 6.18 19.07 -19.87
C THR A 254 6.21 18.86 -18.36
N MET A 255 5.41 17.90 -17.83
CA MET A 255 5.42 17.53 -16.41
C MET A 255 6.76 16.93 -16.02
N PHE A 256 7.26 15.95 -16.78
CA PHE A 256 8.56 15.33 -16.53
C PHE A 256 9.74 16.30 -16.70
N LYS A 257 9.66 17.25 -17.63
CA LYS A 257 10.65 18.34 -17.76
C LYS A 257 10.68 19.23 -16.53
N ALA A 258 9.51 19.60 -15.99
CA ALA A 258 9.42 20.39 -14.77
C ALA A 258 9.96 19.60 -13.55
N TYR A 259 9.65 18.31 -13.46
CA TYR A 259 10.24 17.40 -12.47
C TYR A 259 11.77 17.39 -12.56
N SER A 260 12.33 17.19 -13.76
CA SER A 260 13.76 17.19 -13.99
C SER A 260 14.42 18.52 -13.60
N ALA A 261 13.79 19.64 -13.94
CA ALA A 261 14.27 20.98 -13.57
C ALA A 261 14.26 21.18 -12.04
N ASN A 262 13.22 20.74 -11.34
CA ASN A 262 13.13 20.85 -9.88
C ASN A 262 14.13 19.92 -9.17
N LEU A 263 14.34 18.70 -9.66
CA LEU A 263 15.26 17.74 -9.07
C LEU A 263 16.72 18.06 -9.34
N TYR A 264 17.06 18.39 -10.59
CA TYR A 264 18.44 18.51 -11.06
C TYR A 264 18.89 19.93 -11.41
N GLY A 265 17.96 20.89 -11.48
CA GLY A 265 18.23 22.22 -12.04
C GLY A 265 18.34 22.25 -13.58
N ASP A 266 17.98 21.16 -14.27
CA ASP A 266 18.05 20.97 -15.71
C ASP A 266 16.86 20.13 -16.18
N GLU A 267 16.03 20.70 -17.08
CA GLU A 267 14.79 20.08 -17.57
C GLU A 267 15.01 18.80 -18.41
N ASN A 268 16.23 18.52 -18.85
CA ASN A 268 16.58 17.42 -19.75
C ASN A 268 17.47 16.36 -19.09
N LYS A 269 17.76 16.46 -17.78
CA LYS A 269 18.72 15.59 -17.11
C LYS A 269 18.10 14.28 -16.61
N ALA A 270 16.85 14.28 -16.19
CA ALA A 270 16.18 13.08 -15.70
C ALA A 270 16.02 12.06 -16.83
N ASN A 271 16.28 10.79 -16.50
CA ASN A 271 16.10 9.66 -17.40
C ASN A 271 14.77 8.96 -17.06
N PRO A 272 13.81 8.82 -17.99
CA PRO A 272 12.51 8.21 -17.72
C PRO A 272 12.62 6.75 -17.22
N TYR A 273 13.66 6.02 -17.60
CA TYR A 273 13.88 4.64 -17.17
C TYR A 273 14.38 4.49 -15.71
N HIS A 274 14.62 5.60 -15.00
CA HIS A 274 14.87 5.56 -13.56
C HIS A 274 13.59 5.54 -12.70
N TYR A 275 12.41 5.70 -13.30
CA TYR A 275 11.13 5.85 -12.59
C TYR A 275 10.10 4.83 -13.04
N GLY A 276 9.12 4.56 -12.19
CA GLY A 276 8.15 3.49 -12.37
C GLY A 276 8.65 2.15 -11.80
N HIS A 277 9.41 2.20 -10.73
CA HIS A 277 9.98 1.03 -10.04
C HIS A 277 9.49 0.95 -8.59
N MET A 278 9.93 -0.07 -7.87
CA MET A 278 9.60 -0.28 -6.46
C MET A 278 10.77 0.14 -5.57
N PRO A 279 10.69 1.30 -4.87
CA PRO A 279 11.65 1.69 -3.84
C PRO A 279 11.45 0.89 -2.55
N GLU A 280 12.54 0.54 -1.89
CA GLU A 280 12.55 -0.08 -0.56
C GLU A 280 13.34 0.79 0.41
N ILE A 281 12.71 1.14 1.56
CA ILE A 281 13.31 1.97 2.59
C ILE A 281 13.63 1.12 3.82
N THR A 282 14.89 1.15 4.22
CA THR A 282 15.36 0.54 5.47
C THR A 282 15.46 1.62 6.54
N VAL A 283 14.83 1.39 7.70
CA VAL A 283 14.93 2.27 8.87
C VAL A 283 16.13 1.86 9.72
N ASN A 284 16.98 2.83 10.03
CA ASN A 284 18.17 2.63 10.89
C ASN A 284 17.83 2.84 12.37
N PRO A 285 18.58 2.23 13.31
CA PRO A 285 18.37 2.38 14.76
C PRO A 285 18.39 3.82 15.27
N ASP A 286 19.08 4.73 14.59
CA ASP A 286 19.15 6.16 14.92
C ASP A 286 17.97 6.99 14.38
N GLY A 287 17.01 6.34 13.73
CA GLY A 287 15.84 6.99 13.12
C GLY A 287 16.15 7.71 11.81
N THR A 288 17.22 7.37 11.14
CA THR A 288 17.46 7.71 9.73
C THR A 288 16.95 6.61 8.82
N GLY A 289 16.94 6.85 7.51
CA GLY A 289 16.55 5.86 6.51
C GLY A 289 17.55 5.79 5.36
N SER A 290 17.53 4.65 4.65
CA SER A 290 18.24 4.48 3.38
C SER A 290 17.31 3.85 2.34
N ALA A 291 17.48 4.26 1.07
CA ALA A 291 16.66 3.81 -0.05
C ALA A 291 17.46 2.99 -1.06
N LYS A 292 16.78 2.01 -1.67
CA LYS A 292 17.22 1.32 -2.90
C LYS A 292 16.01 1.12 -3.80
N LYS A 293 16.21 0.98 -5.13
CA LYS A 293 15.14 0.66 -6.10
C LYS A 293 15.32 -0.74 -6.67
N HIS A 294 14.20 -1.44 -6.84
CA HIS A 294 14.17 -2.79 -7.43
C HIS A 294 13.72 -2.74 -8.90
N TYR A 295 14.68 -2.52 -9.79
CA TYR A 295 14.45 -2.44 -11.24
C TYR A 295 13.97 -3.77 -11.84
N CYS A 296 14.36 -4.91 -11.25
CA CYS A 296 13.98 -6.24 -11.75
C CYS A 296 12.53 -6.64 -11.46
N MET A 297 11.76 -5.82 -10.74
CA MET A 297 10.34 -6.05 -10.52
C MET A 297 9.46 -5.53 -11.67
N GLY A 298 10.06 -4.99 -12.72
CA GLY A 298 9.38 -4.40 -13.87
C GLY A 298 9.13 -2.92 -13.68
N ARG A 299 8.82 -2.25 -14.79
CA ARG A 299 8.48 -0.84 -14.84
C ARG A 299 7.03 -0.72 -15.26
N ILE A 300 6.16 -0.51 -14.29
CA ILE A 300 4.71 -0.37 -14.41
C ILE A 300 4.23 0.80 -13.55
N SER A 301 2.95 1.11 -13.57
CA SER A 301 2.34 2.07 -12.65
C SER A 301 2.17 1.38 -11.29
N HIS A 302 3.30 1.23 -10.55
CA HIS A 302 3.26 0.55 -9.26
C HIS A 302 2.42 1.31 -8.27
N GLU A 303 1.35 0.66 -7.81
CA GLU A 303 0.50 1.18 -6.74
C GLU A 303 0.97 0.63 -5.39
N LEU A 304 0.52 -0.52 -4.96
CA LEU A 304 0.96 -1.18 -3.74
C LEU A 304 1.57 -2.54 -4.05
N VAL A 305 2.71 -2.83 -3.45
CA VAL A 305 3.41 -4.12 -3.58
C VAL A 305 3.30 -4.89 -2.28
N GLN A 306 2.64 -6.05 -2.28
CA GLN A 306 2.50 -6.92 -1.11
C GLN A 306 3.36 -8.16 -1.25
N VAL A 307 4.32 -8.33 -0.35
CA VAL A 307 5.11 -9.57 -0.25
C VAL A 307 4.33 -10.62 0.53
N MET A 308 4.32 -11.84 -0.02
CA MET A 308 3.64 -12.98 0.57
C MET A 308 4.43 -13.60 1.74
N PRO A 309 3.79 -14.48 2.56
CA PRO A 309 4.42 -15.11 3.73
C PRO A 309 5.66 -15.96 3.44
N ASP A 310 5.90 -16.34 2.18
CA ASP A 310 7.14 -17.02 1.74
C ASP A 310 8.37 -16.09 1.69
N ASN A 311 8.21 -14.79 1.97
CA ASN A 311 9.25 -13.76 1.90
C ASN A 311 9.89 -13.60 0.51
N ARG A 312 9.23 -14.02 -0.56
CA ARG A 312 9.78 -14.08 -1.92
C ARG A 312 8.81 -13.63 -2.99
N THR A 313 7.55 -14.03 -2.88
CA THR A 313 6.52 -13.72 -3.86
C THR A 313 5.91 -12.37 -3.56
N ALA A 314 5.91 -11.47 -4.53
CA ALA A 314 5.25 -10.17 -4.44
C ALA A 314 4.10 -10.09 -5.44
N LEU A 315 2.93 -9.68 -4.97
CA LEU A 315 1.78 -9.29 -5.79
C LEU A 315 1.82 -7.76 -5.93
N MET A 316 1.58 -7.24 -7.13
CA MET A 316 1.75 -5.83 -7.44
C MET A 316 0.46 -5.25 -7.99
N GLY A 317 0.04 -4.09 -7.44
CA GLY A 317 -0.95 -3.21 -8.05
C GLY A 317 -0.37 -2.52 -9.27
N ASP A 318 -1.23 -2.16 -10.21
CA ASP A 318 -0.88 -1.51 -11.48
C ASP A 318 -1.97 -0.50 -11.85
N ASP A 319 -1.81 0.74 -11.36
CA ASP A 319 -2.77 1.83 -11.63
C ASP A 319 -2.65 2.31 -13.08
N ALA A 320 -3.24 1.56 -13.99
CA ALA A 320 -3.24 1.90 -15.40
C ALA A 320 -4.57 1.53 -16.08
N THR A 321 -4.94 2.28 -17.12
CA THR A 321 -5.92 1.79 -18.11
C THR A 321 -5.21 0.81 -19.04
N ASN A 322 -5.76 -0.37 -19.28
CA ASN A 322 -5.07 -1.53 -19.81
C ASN A 322 -3.94 -1.99 -18.88
N GLY A 323 -4.18 -1.92 -17.57
CA GLY A 323 -3.31 -2.48 -16.55
C GLY A 323 -3.40 -4.01 -16.49
N GLY A 324 -2.38 -4.63 -15.89
CA GLY A 324 -2.25 -6.05 -15.68
C GLY A 324 -2.21 -6.45 -14.21
N LEU A 325 -2.37 -7.75 -13.94
CA LEU A 325 -2.05 -8.32 -12.64
C LEU A 325 -0.67 -8.95 -12.73
N PHE A 326 0.27 -8.49 -11.91
CA PHE A 326 1.66 -8.93 -11.95
C PHE A 326 2.07 -9.62 -10.67
N ILE A 327 2.95 -10.62 -10.79
CA ILE A 327 3.71 -11.15 -9.65
C ILE A 327 5.20 -11.16 -9.96
N PHE A 328 5.98 -10.95 -8.90
CA PHE A 328 7.42 -11.14 -8.93
C PHE A 328 7.79 -12.27 -7.94
N VAL A 329 8.65 -13.19 -8.35
CA VAL A 329 9.14 -14.27 -7.50
C VAL A 329 10.64 -14.11 -7.34
N ALA A 330 11.07 -13.68 -6.17
CA ALA A 330 12.48 -13.46 -5.86
C ALA A 330 13.27 -14.78 -5.81
N ASP A 331 14.54 -14.73 -6.20
CA ASP A 331 15.43 -15.89 -6.15
C ASP A 331 15.77 -16.29 -4.71
N LYS A 332 15.79 -15.32 -3.78
CA LYS A 332 16.09 -15.51 -2.36
C LYS A 332 15.01 -14.90 -1.48
N GLU A 333 14.81 -15.50 -0.32
CA GLU A 333 13.95 -14.91 0.72
C GLU A 333 14.52 -13.57 1.22
N LYS A 334 13.63 -12.60 1.45
CA LYS A 334 13.94 -11.26 1.99
C LYS A 334 14.89 -10.44 1.12
N ASP A 335 14.96 -10.77 -0.17
CA ASP A 335 15.80 -10.06 -1.13
C ASP A 335 15.10 -9.97 -2.49
N LEU A 336 14.56 -8.78 -2.80
CA LEU A 336 13.84 -8.51 -4.05
C LEU A 336 14.77 -8.04 -5.18
N SER A 337 16.10 -8.08 -5.00
CA SER A 337 17.07 -7.58 -5.97
C SER A 337 17.31 -8.51 -7.17
N SER A 338 16.76 -9.72 -7.16
CA SER A 338 16.87 -10.70 -8.24
C SER A 338 15.66 -11.63 -8.25
N GLY A 339 15.12 -11.93 -9.42
CA GLY A 339 13.97 -12.84 -9.54
C GLY A 339 13.36 -12.90 -10.93
N SER A 340 12.14 -13.41 -10.98
CA SER A 340 11.34 -13.60 -12.19
C SER A 340 10.04 -12.81 -12.15
N LEU A 341 9.74 -12.11 -13.22
CA LEU A 341 8.53 -11.30 -13.41
C LEU A 341 7.53 -12.05 -14.27
N TYR A 342 6.25 -12.01 -13.86
CA TYR A 342 5.15 -12.66 -14.56
C TYR A 342 3.95 -11.72 -14.68
N VAL A 343 3.16 -11.87 -15.76
CA VAL A 343 1.86 -11.24 -15.95
C VAL A 343 0.77 -12.31 -16.03
N ALA A 344 -0.39 -12.01 -15.46
CA ALA A 344 -1.54 -12.90 -15.50
C ALA A 344 -2.21 -12.92 -16.87
N LYS A 345 -2.73 -14.10 -17.25
CA LYS A 345 -3.76 -14.25 -18.26
C LYS A 345 -5.04 -14.69 -17.56
N ILE A 346 -6.08 -13.88 -17.67
CA ILE A 346 -7.39 -14.10 -17.05
C ILE A 346 -8.21 -14.97 -18.00
N GLY A 347 -8.68 -16.09 -17.50
CA GLY A 347 -9.57 -17.00 -18.24
C GLY A 347 -11.00 -16.47 -18.33
N ALA A 348 -11.86 -17.22 -19.00
CA ALA A 348 -13.28 -16.93 -19.06
C ALA A 348 -13.94 -16.98 -17.65
N GLY A 349 -15.03 -16.23 -17.47
CA GLY A 349 -15.82 -16.26 -16.23
C GLY A 349 -15.55 -15.13 -15.25
N PHE A 350 -14.75 -14.11 -15.64
CA PHE A 350 -14.67 -12.89 -14.84
C PHE A 350 -16.07 -12.25 -14.69
N SER A 351 -16.45 -11.95 -13.46
CA SER A 351 -17.78 -11.43 -13.14
C SER A 351 -17.71 -10.46 -11.96
N ILE A 352 -18.55 -9.44 -12.00
CA ILE A 352 -18.78 -8.52 -10.87
C ILE A 352 -19.69 -9.10 -9.78
N ASP A 353 -20.35 -10.24 -10.04
CA ASP A 353 -21.19 -10.91 -9.05
C ASP A 353 -20.30 -11.66 -8.03
N PRO A 354 -20.34 -11.28 -6.73
CA PRO A 354 -19.58 -11.98 -5.70
C PRO A 354 -19.95 -13.46 -5.52
N ALA A 355 -21.12 -13.90 -6.03
CA ALA A 355 -21.55 -15.29 -5.99
C ALA A 355 -20.96 -16.13 -7.14
N ALA A 356 -20.38 -15.50 -8.16
CA ALA A 356 -19.77 -16.19 -9.28
C ALA A 356 -18.55 -17.02 -8.83
N ALA A 357 -18.26 -18.09 -9.57
CA ALA A 357 -17.12 -18.98 -9.29
C ALA A 357 -15.75 -18.27 -9.47
N GLY A 358 -15.71 -17.22 -10.30
CA GLY A 358 -14.50 -16.48 -10.66
C GLY A 358 -13.84 -17.02 -11.91
N ALA A 359 -12.77 -16.34 -12.35
CA ALA A 359 -11.97 -16.67 -13.53
C ALA A 359 -10.65 -17.32 -13.12
N ALA A 360 -10.23 -18.35 -13.85
CA ALA A 360 -8.93 -18.96 -13.66
C ALA A 360 -7.81 -18.00 -14.11
N LEU A 361 -6.70 -18.02 -13.39
CA LEU A 361 -5.48 -17.29 -13.75
C LEU A 361 -4.40 -18.25 -14.21
N THR A 362 -3.75 -17.92 -15.31
CA THR A 362 -2.50 -18.53 -15.76
C THR A 362 -1.44 -17.46 -15.88
N TRP A 363 -0.16 -17.83 -15.83
CA TRP A 363 0.93 -16.88 -15.69
C TRP A 363 1.90 -16.98 -16.87
N ILE A 364 2.18 -15.84 -17.49
CA ILE A 364 3.17 -15.70 -18.56
C ILE A 364 4.43 -15.13 -17.94
N LYS A 365 5.55 -15.85 -18.04
CA LYS A 365 6.85 -15.33 -17.62
C LYS A 365 7.32 -14.27 -18.60
N LEU A 366 7.60 -13.07 -18.11
CA LEU A 366 8.17 -11.99 -18.91
C LEU A 366 9.69 -12.08 -18.98
N GLY A 367 10.34 -12.42 -17.86
CA GLY A 367 11.79 -12.55 -17.81
C GLY A 367 12.31 -12.81 -16.40
N SER A 368 13.64 -12.97 -16.31
CA SER A 368 14.40 -13.03 -15.05
C SER A 368 15.59 -12.11 -15.14
N ALA A 369 15.83 -11.35 -14.06
CA ALA A 369 16.94 -10.38 -14.01
C ALA A 369 17.33 -10.06 -12.57
N THR A 370 18.48 -9.39 -12.43
CA THR A 370 18.84 -8.65 -11.22
C THR A 370 18.54 -7.16 -11.40
N SER A 371 18.29 -6.44 -10.30
CA SER A 371 18.10 -4.98 -10.34
C SER A 371 19.29 -4.27 -10.96
N ALA A 372 20.52 -4.72 -10.65
CA ALA A 372 21.74 -4.11 -11.21
C ALA A 372 21.86 -4.29 -12.73
N GLU A 373 21.44 -5.45 -13.29
CA GLU A 373 21.39 -5.63 -14.76
C GLU A 373 20.44 -4.63 -15.40
N ILE A 374 19.23 -4.50 -14.85
CA ILE A 374 18.20 -3.64 -15.44
C ILE A 374 18.53 -2.17 -15.25
N GLU A 375 19.07 -1.76 -14.10
CA GLU A 375 19.58 -0.41 -13.89
C GLU A 375 20.69 -0.04 -14.90
N ASN A 376 21.60 -0.99 -15.20
CA ASN A 376 22.61 -0.79 -16.24
C ASN A 376 21.97 -0.59 -17.63
N LEU A 377 20.95 -1.38 -17.97
CA LEU A 377 20.18 -1.20 -19.22
C LEU A 377 19.46 0.15 -19.26
N ALA A 378 18.86 0.57 -18.14
CA ALA A 378 18.21 1.87 -18.00
C ALA A 378 19.18 3.04 -18.22
N ASN A 379 20.44 2.89 -17.79
CA ASN A 379 21.50 3.89 -17.97
C ASN A 379 22.09 3.94 -19.39
N THR A 380 21.95 2.88 -20.18
CA THR A 380 22.67 2.72 -21.46
C THR A 380 21.78 2.74 -22.69
N LEU A 381 20.50 2.29 -22.55
CA LEU A 381 19.60 2.16 -23.68
C LEU A 381 18.65 3.36 -23.81
N LYS A 382 18.32 3.66 -25.06
CA LYS A 382 17.20 4.54 -25.42
C LYS A 382 15.97 3.69 -25.79
N PRO A 383 14.73 4.20 -25.71
CA PRO A 383 13.54 3.43 -26.06
C PRO A 383 13.58 2.86 -27.48
N THR A 384 14.15 3.61 -28.43
CA THR A 384 14.32 3.17 -29.82
C THR A 384 15.39 2.08 -29.99
N ASP A 385 16.25 1.81 -29.01
CA ASP A 385 17.17 0.68 -29.04
C ASP A 385 16.47 -0.62 -28.66
N ILE A 386 15.38 -0.53 -27.88
CA ILE A 386 14.62 -1.67 -27.34
C ILE A 386 13.57 -2.15 -28.36
N MET A 387 12.74 -1.24 -28.86
CA MET A 387 11.63 -1.59 -29.77
C MET A 387 11.26 -0.45 -30.72
N GLU A 388 10.50 -0.79 -31.74
CA GLU A 388 9.83 0.12 -32.62
C GLU A 388 8.37 0.25 -32.19
N VAL A 389 7.83 1.48 -32.14
CA VAL A 389 6.44 1.77 -31.74
C VAL A 389 5.80 2.64 -32.81
N ALA A 390 4.62 2.22 -33.29
CA ALA A 390 3.79 2.99 -34.22
C ALA A 390 2.40 3.24 -33.63
N THR A 391 1.87 4.43 -33.81
CA THR A 391 0.52 4.85 -33.35
C THR A 391 -0.56 4.63 -34.42
N ALA A 392 -0.16 4.29 -35.64
CA ALA A 392 -1.01 3.86 -36.74
C ALA A 392 -0.51 2.54 -37.29
N ASP A 393 -1.41 1.74 -37.91
CA ASP A 393 -1.06 0.44 -38.48
C ASP A 393 0.01 0.59 -39.57
N PRO A 394 1.24 0.11 -39.35
CA PRO A 394 2.34 0.26 -40.30
C PRO A 394 2.20 -0.62 -41.54
N LYS A 395 1.18 -1.51 -41.60
CA LYS A 395 0.99 -2.52 -42.67
C LYS A 395 2.19 -3.49 -42.82
N ASP A 396 2.92 -3.68 -41.76
CA ASP A 396 4.05 -4.61 -41.64
C ASP A 396 3.68 -5.73 -40.66
N ALA A 397 3.63 -6.97 -41.13
CA ALA A 397 3.25 -8.15 -40.33
C ALA A 397 4.25 -8.48 -39.21
N SER A 398 5.43 -7.84 -39.18
CA SER A 398 6.37 -7.99 -38.07
C SER A 398 6.00 -7.17 -36.84
N PHE A 399 5.02 -6.24 -36.94
CA PHE A 399 4.48 -5.51 -35.82
C PHE A 399 3.26 -6.20 -35.24
N THR A 400 3.17 -6.19 -33.93
CA THR A 400 2.01 -6.72 -33.20
C THR A 400 1.17 -5.55 -32.67
N LYS A 401 -0.14 -5.61 -32.93
CA LYS A 401 -1.10 -4.66 -32.36
C LYS A 401 -1.28 -4.95 -30.86
N ILE A 402 -1.12 -3.91 -30.02
CA ILE A 402 -1.34 -3.97 -28.58
C ILE A 402 -2.29 -2.85 -28.13
N TYR A 403 -2.73 -2.95 -26.86
CA TYR A 403 -3.50 -1.92 -26.16
C TYR A 403 -2.71 -1.48 -24.93
N ILE A 404 -2.53 -0.19 -24.74
CA ILE A 404 -1.79 0.41 -23.63
C ILE A 404 -2.36 1.79 -23.33
N SER A 405 -2.55 2.11 -22.05
CA SER A 405 -3.05 3.42 -21.57
C SER A 405 -4.29 3.91 -22.35
N GLY A 406 -5.24 3.03 -22.59
CA GLY A 406 -6.48 3.32 -23.33
C GLY A 406 -6.32 3.51 -24.84
N LYS A 407 -5.15 3.25 -25.39
CA LYS A 407 -4.82 3.49 -26.81
C LYS A 407 -4.34 2.21 -27.51
N VAL A 408 -4.46 2.21 -28.83
CA VAL A 408 -3.89 1.16 -29.68
C VAL A 408 -2.50 1.60 -30.16
N GLN A 409 -1.54 0.68 -30.09
CA GLN A 409 -0.20 0.80 -30.66
C GLN A 409 0.17 -0.47 -31.42
N TRP A 410 1.16 -0.36 -32.29
CA TRP A 410 1.81 -1.49 -32.97
C TRP A 410 3.27 -1.48 -32.58
N ILE A 411 3.76 -2.60 -32.08
CA ILE A 411 5.12 -2.70 -31.55
C ILE A 411 5.89 -3.86 -32.20
N LYS A 412 7.21 -3.68 -32.25
CA LYS A 412 8.16 -4.71 -32.68
C LYS A 412 9.40 -4.60 -31.81
N VAL A 413 9.65 -5.62 -30.98
CA VAL A 413 10.87 -5.71 -30.17
C VAL A 413 12.06 -5.99 -31.08
N LYS A 414 13.16 -5.30 -30.85
CA LYS A 414 14.40 -5.55 -31.58
C LYS A 414 15.09 -6.83 -31.13
N PRO A 415 15.74 -7.56 -32.03
CA PRO A 415 16.41 -8.82 -31.69
C PRO A 415 17.41 -8.65 -30.54
N GLY A 416 17.31 -9.52 -29.51
CA GLY A 416 18.16 -9.51 -28.34
C GLY A 416 17.78 -8.47 -27.27
N MET A 417 16.67 -7.73 -27.45
CA MET A 417 16.20 -6.72 -26.51
C MET A 417 15.03 -7.19 -25.64
N GLU A 418 14.68 -8.49 -25.68
CA GLU A 418 13.55 -9.05 -24.95
C GLU A 418 13.63 -8.78 -23.44
N LYS A 419 14.85 -8.89 -22.85
CA LYS A 419 15.06 -8.58 -21.43
C LYS A 419 14.81 -7.07 -21.14
N ALA A 420 15.37 -6.20 -21.96
CA ALA A 420 15.14 -4.75 -21.80
C ALA A 420 13.65 -4.40 -21.96
N ALA A 421 12.97 -5.01 -22.93
CA ALA A 421 11.55 -4.83 -23.13
C ALA A 421 10.73 -5.32 -21.92
N ALA A 422 11.07 -6.49 -21.35
CA ALA A 422 10.36 -7.06 -20.21
C ALA A 422 10.41 -6.18 -18.95
N PHE A 423 11.52 -5.48 -18.70
CA PHE A 423 11.74 -4.76 -17.44
C PHE A 423 11.73 -3.23 -17.57
N LEU A 424 11.94 -2.65 -18.76
CA LEU A 424 11.91 -1.20 -19.00
C LEU A 424 10.66 -0.74 -19.77
N GLU A 425 10.06 -1.63 -20.57
CA GLU A 425 8.82 -1.41 -21.33
C GLU A 425 7.78 -2.48 -20.97
N THR A 426 7.60 -2.71 -19.69
CA THR A 426 6.89 -3.89 -19.15
C THR A 426 5.44 -3.97 -19.64
N HIS A 427 4.67 -2.87 -19.64
CA HIS A 427 3.29 -2.87 -20.15
C HIS A 427 3.22 -3.28 -21.63
N ARG A 428 4.08 -2.69 -22.48
CA ARG A 428 4.13 -3.02 -23.92
C ARG A 428 4.52 -4.48 -24.13
N TYR A 429 5.51 -4.96 -23.38
CA TYR A 429 5.99 -6.32 -23.50
C TYR A 429 4.99 -7.35 -22.95
N ALA A 430 4.33 -7.07 -21.84
CA ALA A 430 3.27 -7.91 -21.26
C ALA A 430 2.08 -8.06 -22.24
N ALA A 431 1.67 -6.95 -22.87
CA ALA A 431 0.64 -6.97 -23.91
C ALA A 431 1.08 -7.79 -25.13
N LEU A 432 2.33 -7.64 -25.59
CA LEU A 432 2.91 -8.43 -26.70
C LEU A 432 2.91 -9.93 -26.39
N MET A 433 3.24 -10.30 -25.16
CA MET A 433 3.28 -11.70 -24.71
C MET A 433 1.89 -12.32 -24.49
N GLY A 434 0.81 -11.53 -24.60
CA GLY A 434 -0.57 -11.99 -24.48
C GLY A 434 -1.12 -11.99 -23.05
N GLY A 435 -0.53 -11.20 -22.16
CA GLY A 435 -1.09 -10.91 -20.84
C GLY A 435 -2.46 -10.25 -20.93
N SER A 436 -3.30 -10.44 -19.92
CA SER A 436 -4.62 -9.79 -19.83
C SER A 436 -4.46 -8.34 -19.36
N MET A 437 -4.12 -7.46 -20.30
CA MET A 437 -4.00 -6.02 -20.06
C MET A 437 -5.39 -5.36 -20.16
N ALA A 438 -6.26 -5.75 -19.24
CA ALA A 438 -7.68 -5.39 -19.24
C ALA A 438 -8.12 -4.52 -18.07
N LEU A 439 -7.40 -4.57 -16.96
CA LEU A 439 -7.84 -3.95 -15.72
C LEU A 439 -7.72 -2.43 -15.81
N THR A 440 -8.57 -1.74 -15.05
CA THR A 440 -8.52 -0.28 -14.90
C THR A 440 -8.29 0.02 -13.43
N LYS A 441 -7.16 0.72 -13.14
CA LYS A 441 -6.82 1.16 -11.79
C LYS A 441 -6.86 0.02 -10.77
N LEU A 442 -5.91 -0.91 -10.90
CA LEU A 442 -5.68 -1.99 -9.93
C LEU A 442 -4.74 -1.48 -8.83
N GLU A 443 -5.32 -1.02 -7.76
CA GLU A 443 -4.68 -0.26 -6.69
C GLU A 443 -4.06 -1.15 -5.60
N GLY A 444 -4.46 -0.92 -4.34
CA GLY A 444 -3.93 -1.59 -3.19
C GLY A 444 -4.08 -3.10 -3.21
N THR A 445 -3.07 -3.81 -2.71
CA THR A 445 -3.09 -5.26 -2.54
C THR A 445 -2.74 -5.66 -1.11
N THR A 446 -3.30 -6.78 -0.61
CA THR A 446 -2.97 -7.34 0.70
C THR A 446 -3.22 -8.85 0.74
N VAL A 447 -2.78 -9.54 1.80
CA VAL A 447 -2.91 -10.98 1.92
C VAL A 447 -3.52 -11.40 3.24
N ASN A 448 -4.45 -12.35 3.19
CA ASN A 448 -4.96 -13.17 4.27
C ASN A 448 -4.17 -14.49 4.22
N ALA A 449 -3.13 -14.57 5.02
CA ALA A 449 -2.19 -15.68 5.00
C ALA A 449 -2.84 -16.98 5.47
N LYS A 450 -3.72 -16.92 6.48
CA LYS A 450 -4.43 -18.07 7.03
C LYS A 450 -5.27 -18.78 5.97
N ASP A 451 -5.99 -18.03 5.13
CA ASP A 451 -6.90 -18.62 4.13
C ASP A 451 -6.25 -18.75 2.75
N LYS A 452 -5.01 -18.31 2.58
CA LYS A 452 -4.30 -18.24 1.28
C LYS A 452 -5.11 -17.47 0.23
N ILE A 453 -5.58 -16.29 0.61
CA ILE A 453 -6.33 -15.37 -0.27
C ILE A 453 -5.60 -14.03 -0.28
N ALA A 454 -5.24 -13.53 -1.47
CA ALA A 454 -4.87 -12.15 -1.64
C ALA A 454 -6.08 -11.32 -2.06
N TYR A 455 -6.07 -10.04 -1.70
CA TYR A 455 -7.10 -9.08 -2.12
C TYR A 455 -6.44 -7.97 -2.93
N SER A 456 -7.15 -7.48 -3.96
CA SER A 456 -6.74 -6.29 -4.72
C SER A 456 -7.93 -5.36 -4.89
N ALA A 457 -7.69 -4.07 -4.71
CA ALA A 457 -8.66 -3.03 -5.03
C ALA A 457 -8.69 -2.82 -6.54
N LEU A 458 -9.88 -2.68 -7.09
CA LEU A 458 -10.13 -2.28 -8.46
C LEU A 458 -10.97 -1.02 -8.39
N GLN A 459 -10.29 0.15 -8.44
CA GLN A 459 -10.88 1.44 -8.08
C GLN A 459 -12.12 1.75 -8.94
N ASN A 460 -12.01 1.44 -10.23
CA ASN A 460 -13.17 1.50 -11.12
C ASN A 460 -13.10 0.40 -12.19
N MET A 461 -14.23 0.10 -12.77
CA MET A 461 -14.35 -0.90 -13.83
C MET A 461 -14.94 -0.21 -15.07
N GLN A 462 -14.07 0.34 -15.91
CA GLN A 462 -14.42 1.14 -17.08
C GLN A 462 -13.50 0.79 -18.27
N SER A 463 -13.55 1.61 -19.29
CA SER A 463 -12.60 1.63 -20.42
C SER A 463 -12.23 0.24 -20.96
N SER A 464 -11.06 -0.27 -20.65
CA SER A 464 -10.54 -1.56 -21.13
C SER A 464 -11.33 -2.77 -20.66
N MET A 465 -12.20 -2.63 -19.65
CA MET A 465 -13.05 -3.69 -19.13
C MET A 465 -14.42 -3.76 -19.80
N VAL A 466 -14.83 -2.69 -20.51
CA VAL A 466 -16.22 -2.54 -21.03
C VAL A 466 -16.30 -2.83 -22.52
N ARG A 467 -17.19 -3.76 -22.90
CA ARG A 467 -17.45 -4.17 -24.30
C ARG A 467 -17.66 -2.97 -25.21
N GLY A 468 -16.96 -2.97 -26.35
CA GLY A 468 -17.11 -1.94 -27.38
C GLY A 468 -16.36 -0.64 -27.13
N ASN A 469 -15.69 -0.49 -25.96
CA ASN A 469 -14.80 0.64 -25.72
C ASN A 469 -13.53 0.50 -26.59
N ALA A 470 -12.93 1.61 -26.99
CA ALA A 470 -11.72 1.63 -27.83
C ALA A 470 -10.51 0.92 -27.19
N ALA A 471 -10.44 0.89 -25.85
CA ALA A 471 -9.42 0.22 -25.07
C ALA A 471 -9.70 -1.27 -24.82
N TRP A 472 -10.93 -1.74 -25.08
CA TRP A 472 -11.34 -3.12 -24.81
C TRP A 472 -10.87 -4.10 -25.87
N ASN A 473 -10.52 -5.30 -25.44
CA ASN A 473 -10.22 -6.42 -26.30
C ASN A 473 -10.76 -7.72 -25.68
N GLU A 474 -11.58 -8.44 -26.43
CA GLU A 474 -12.19 -9.70 -25.99
C GLU A 474 -11.14 -10.75 -25.55
N ALA A 475 -9.97 -10.77 -26.17
CA ALA A 475 -8.87 -11.69 -25.86
C ALA A 475 -8.28 -11.51 -24.44
N PHE A 476 -8.59 -10.42 -23.74
CA PHE A 476 -8.13 -10.17 -22.39
C PHE A 476 -8.87 -10.96 -21.31
N GLY A 477 -10.00 -11.61 -21.66
CA GLY A 477 -10.77 -12.44 -20.72
C GLY A 477 -11.67 -11.66 -19.76
N VAL A 478 -11.70 -10.33 -19.84
CA VAL A 478 -12.54 -9.43 -19.05
C VAL A 478 -13.52 -8.71 -19.97
N THR A 479 -14.81 -8.81 -19.66
CA THR A 479 -15.86 -8.16 -20.43
C THR A 479 -17.03 -7.79 -19.53
N LEU A 480 -17.28 -6.51 -19.39
CA LEU A 480 -18.46 -5.95 -18.74
C LEU A 480 -19.38 -5.31 -19.78
N GLU A 481 -20.68 -5.42 -19.60
CA GLU A 481 -21.65 -4.79 -20.50
C GLU A 481 -21.82 -3.29 -20.22
N LYS A 482 -21.50 -2.84 -19.00
CA LYS A 482 -21.49 -1.43 -18.58
C LYS A 482 -20.40 -1.19 -17.54
N ALA A 483 -19.96 0.04 -17.44
CA ALA A 483 -19.04 0.47 -16.40
C ALA A 483 -19.66 0.32 -15.00
N VAL A 484 -18.81 0.11 -14.00
CA VAL A 484 -19.13 0.23 -12.57
C VAL A 484 -18.08 1.17 -11.98
N ASN A 485 -18.46 2.44 -11.85
CA ASN A 485 -17.55 3.50 -11.41
C ASN A 485 -17.16 3.37 -9.93
N ALA A 486 -18.09 2.87 -9.13
CA ALA A 486 -17.87 2.62 -7.70
C ALA A 486 -16.89 1.45 -7.41
N GLY A 487 -16.40 0.77 -8.44
CA GLY A 487 -15.33 -0.21 -8.32
C GLY A 487 -15.66 -1.49 -7.56
N ALA A 488 -14.62 -2.26 -7.23
CA ALA A 488 -14.75 -3.54 -6.54
C ALA A 488 -13.48 -3.91 -5.76
N VAL A 489 -13.60 -4.86 -4.84
CA VAL A 489 -12.46 -5.60 -4.28
C VAL A 489 -12.45 -7.00 -4.85
N LEU A 490 -11.33 -7.41 -5.40
CA LEU A 490 -11.08 -8.75 -5.91
C LEU A 490 -10.46 -9.63 -4.82
N ALA A 491 -10.75 -10.94 -4.86
CA ALA A 491 -10.12 -11.97 -4.05
C ALA A 491 -9.43 -13.00 -4.95
N HIS A 492 -8.16 -13.27 -4.67
CA HIS A 492 -7.34 -14.20 -5.44
C HIS A 492 -6.99 -15.42 -4.58
N THR A 493 -7.50 -16.60 -4.95
CA THR A 493 -7.08 -17.85 -4.29
C THR A 493 -5.64 -18.17 -4.69
N MET A 494 -4.79 -18.46 -3.71
CA MET A 494 -3.36 -18.71 -3.93
C MET A 494 -3.00 -20.17 -3.66
N THR A 495 -2.20 -20.77 -4.54
CA THR A 495 -1.74 -22.16 -4.40
C THR A 495 -0.31 -22.33 -4.90
N GLY A 496 0.38 -23.35 -4.38
CA GLY A 496 1.70 -23.76 -4.86
C GLY A 496 1.65 -24.73 -6.04
N GLY A 497 2.85 -25.10 -6.54
CA GLY A 497 3.00 -26.08 -7.59
C GLY A 497 2.54 -25.62 -8.98
N GLN A 498 2.41 -24.33 -9.18
CA GLN A 498 1.95 -23.77 -10.45
C GLN A 498 3.07 -23.78 -11.50
N LYS A 499 2.65 -23.76 -12.76
CA LYS A 499 3.52 -23.62 -13.93
C LYS A 499 3.11 -22.41 -14.74
N ASP A 500 4.10 -21.78 -15.38
CA ASP A 500 3.83 -20.76 -16.37
C ASP A 500 3.27 -21.35 -17.68
N THR A 501 2.87 -20.50 -18.60
CA THR A 501 2.29 -20.93 -19.89
C THR A 501 3.27 -21.68 -20.79
N ALA A 502 4.57 -21.61 -20.52
CA ALA A 502 5.60 -22.40 -21.20
C ALA A 502 5.84 -23.78 -20.53
N GLY A 503 5.16 -24.05 -19.40
CA GLY A 503 5.27 -25.30 -18.65
C GLY A 503 6.39 -25.32 -17.60
N ALA A 504 7.12 -24.22 -17.42
CA ALA A 504 8.15 -24.11 -16.39
C ALA A 504 7.51 -23.89 -15.01
N ALA A 505 8.12 -24.48 -13.95
CA ALA A 505 7.62 -24.33 -12.60
C ALA A 505 7.77 -22.88 -12.10
N ILE A 506 6.73 -22.36 -11.47
CA ILE A 506 6.77 -21.11 -10.68
C ILE A 506 7.12 -21.50 -9.25
N ASN A 507 8.33 -21.15 -8.81
CA ASN A 507 8.87 -21.56 -7.51
C ASN A 507 8.29 -20.73 -6.36
N SER A 508 6.99 -20.88 -6.13
CA SER A 508 6.23 -20.22 -5.06
C SER A 508 5.02 -21.06 -4.66
N ASP A 509 4.69 -21.04 -3.37
CA ASP A 509 3.44 -21.59 -2.82
C ASP A 509 2.31 -20.55 -2.74
N TRP A 510 2.55 -19.35 -3.27
CA TRP A 510 1.68 -18.18 -3.17
C TRP A 510 1.39 -17.58 -4.55
N VAL A 511 0.99 -18.42 -5.52
CA VAL A 511 0.64 -17.98 -6.87
C VAL A 511 -0.87 -17.87 -6.98
N PRO A 512 -1.44 -16.71 -7.38
CA PRO A 512 -2.87 -16.58 -7.63
C PRO A 512 -3.33 -17.51 -8.77
N THR A 513 -4.38 -18.27 -8.54
CA THR A 513 -4.91 -19.27 -9.51
C THR A 513 -6.35 -19.00 -9.93
N VAL A 514 -7.12 -18.29 -9.10
CA VAL A 514 -8.49 -17.87 -9.40
C VAL A 514 -8.67 -16.44 -8.89
N THR A 515 -9.30 -15.60 -9.68
CA THR A 515 -9.76 -14.27 -9.28
C THR A 515 -11.28 -14.20 -9.28
N LYS A 516 -11.88 -13.59 -8.25
CA LYS A 516 -13.32 -13.34 -8.17
C LYS A 516 -13.59 -12.03 -7.44
N THR A 517 -14.74 -11.44 -7.66
CA THR A 517 -15.19 -10.26 -6.91
C THR A 517 -15.57 -10.67 -5.47
N LEU A 518 -15.05 -9.94 -4.49
CA LEU A 518 -15.41 -10.09 -3.07
C LEU A 518 -16.50 -9.08 -2.67
N LEU A 519 -16.28 -7.83 -3.01
CA LEU A 519 -17.19 -6.71 -2.76
C LEU A 519 -17.31 -5.89 -4.04
N VAL A 520 -18.48 -5.29 -4.25
CA VAL A 520 -18.73 -4.39 -5.38
C VAL A 520 -19.44 -3.14 -4.88
N GLY A 521 -19.00 -1.99 -5.35
CA GLY A 521 -19.67 -0.72 -5.15
C GLY A 521 -20.98 -0.62 -5.96
N GLU A 522 -21.71 0.45 -5.79
CA GLU A 522 -22.99 0.67 -6.48
C GLU A 522 -23.07 2.10 -7.00
N ASP A 523 -23.11 2.22 -8.31
CA ASP A 523 -23.39 3.50 -8.97
C ASP A 523 -24.88 3.88 -8.75
N ILE A 524 -25.14 5.11 -8.32
CA ILE A 524 -26.47 5.66 -8.13
C ILE A 524 -26.66 6.94 -8.93
N ALA A 525 -27.90 7.37 -9.11
CA ALA A 525 -28.19 8.76 -9.46
C ALA A 525 -27.71 9.67 -8.30
N SER A 526 -27.37 10.93 -8.60
CA SER A 526 -26.91 11.86 -7.57
C SER A 526 -27.90 11.96 -6.41
N ASP A 527 -27.39 11.77 -5.18
CA ASP A 527 -28.18 11.96 -3.97
C ASP A 527 -28.23 13.46 -3.56
N ALA A 528 -28.84 13.73 -2.40
CA ALA A 528 -29.03 15.10 -1.89
C ALA A 528 -27.73 15.82 -1.54
N LEU A 529 -26.61 15.11 -1.35
CA LEU A 529 -25.27 15.67 -1.08
C LEU A 529 -24.42 15.78 -2.34
N GLY A 530 -24.75 15.04 -3.40
CA GLY A 530 -24.00 14.97 -4.64
C GLY A 530 -23.31 13.62 -4.87
N ASN A 531 -23.40 12.65 -3.93
CA ASN A 531 -22.82 11.32 -4.14
C ASN A 531 -23.40 10.65 -5.38
N THR A 532 -22.57 10.05 -6.19
CA THR A 532 -22.94 9.25 -7.37
C THR A 532 -22.58 7.76 -7.20
N ALA A 533 -22.00 7.38 -6.07
CA ALA A 533 -21.97 6.02 -5.57
C ALA A 533 -22.77 5.93 -4.27
N ASN A 534 -23.29 4.73 -3.96
CA ASN A 534 -24.07 4.48 -2.75
C ASN A 534 -23.19 4.61 -1.49
N PRO A 535 -23.42 5.62 -0.62
CA PRO A 535 -22.55 5.85 0.54
C PRO A 535 -22.62 4.77 1.62
N ASP A 536 -23.51 3.77 1.51
CA ASP A 536 -23.55 2.60 2.41
C ASP A 536 -22.81 1.38 1.84
N LYS A 537 -22.13 1.54 0.70
CA LYS A 537 -21.24 0.57 0.08
C LYS A 537 -19.87 1.19 -0.15
N ILE A 538 -18.86 0.36 -0.49
CA ILE A 538 -17.57 0.88 -0.94
C ILE A 538 -17.74 1.71 -2.22
N GLY A 539 -16.93 2.74 -2.36
CA GLY A 539 -16.90 3.60 -3.55
C GLY A 539 -15.48 3.87 -3.98
N ALA A 540 -15.06 3.35 -5.15
CA ALA A 540 -13.70 3.46 -5.65
C ALA A 540 -12.65 3.06 -4.59
N PRO A 541 -12.59 1.77 -4.18
CA PRO A 541 -11.63 1.27 -3.23
C PRO A 541 -10.21 1.41 -3.78
N ASP A 542 -9.29 1.80 -2.91
CA ASP A 542 -7.90 2.04 -3.24
C ASP A 542 -6.99 1.28 -2.26
N ASN A 543 -6.65 1.87 -1.13
CA ASN A 543 -5.78 1.29 -0.13
C ASN A 543 -6.42 0.07 0.55
N LEU A 544 -5.69 -1.06 0.62
CA LEU A 544 -6.14 -2.28 1.30
C LEU A 544 -5.15 -2.75 2.36
N LYS A 545 -5.66 -3.17 3.52
CA LYS A 545 -4.86 -3.88 4.52
C LYS A 545 -5.66 -4.92 5.27
N PHE A 546 -5.16 -6.15 5.32
CA PHE A 546 -5.77 -7.24 6.08
C PHE A 546 -5.12 -7.39 7.46
N SER A 547 -5.96 -7.51 8.50
CA SER A 547 -5.56 -7.90 9.85
C SER A 547 -5.88 -9.37 10.07
N GLU A 548 -4.85 -10.18 10.31
CA GLU A 548 -5.01 -11.60 10.59
C GLU A 548 -5.74 -11.85 11.92
N LYS A 549 -5.41 -11.08 12.96
CA LYS A 549 -6.05 -11.23 14.28
C LYS A 549 -7.51 -10.81 14.25
N LEU A 550 -7.83 -9.68 13.62
CA LEU A 550 -9.21 -9.19 13.53
C LEU A 550 -10.04 -9.92 12.47
N ARG A 551 -9.42 -10.72 11.60
CA ARG A 551 -10.08 -11.31 10.44
C ARG A 551 -10.80 -10.26 9.57
N THR A 552 -10.18 -9.08 9.45
CA THR A 552 -10.81 -7.90 8.88
C THR A 552 -9.94 -7.33 7.75
N LEU A 553 -10.57 -7.11 6.60
CA LEU A 553 -10.02 -6.35 5.49
C LEU A 553 -10.42 -4.88 5.69
N PHE A 554 -9.44 -4.01 5.87
CA PHE A 554 -9.61 -2.57 5.85
C PHE A 554 -9.48 -2.06 4.43
N ILE A 555 -10.34 -1.09 4.06
CA ILE A 555 -10.46 -0.55 2.71
C ILE A 555 -10.52 0.97 2.82
N GLY A 556 -9.56 1.68 2.24
CA GLY A 556 -9.58 3.12 2.02
C GLY A 556 -10.13 3.43 0.63
N GLU A 557 -10.75 4.59 0.47
CA GLU A 557 -11.30 5.06 -0.80
C GLU A 557 -10.48 6.21 -1.37
N ASP A 558 -10.23 6.17 -2.68
CA ASP A 558 -9.96 7.33 -3.54
C ASP A 558 -11.15 7.51 -4.50
N SER A 559 -12.19 8.19 -4.03
CA SER A 559 -13.47 8.23 -4.70
C SER A 559 -13.86 9.61 -5.19
N SER A 560 -13.92 9.77 -6.50
CA SER A 560 -14.61 10.87 -7.15
C SER A 560 -16.13 10.72 -7.18
N TYR A 561 -16.69 9.71 -6.48
CA TYR A 561 -18.13 9.36 -6.48
C TYR A 561 -18.77 9.48 -5.10
N HIS A 562 -17.96 9.58 -4.03
CA HIS A 562 -18.39 9.95 -2.68
C HIS A 562 -17.93 11.36 -2.34
N VAL A 563 -18.83 12.18 -1.78
CA VAL A 563 -18.51 13.55 -1.31
C VAL A 563 -17.47 13.55 -0.20
N ASN A 564 -17.60 12.60 0.74
CA ASN A 564 -16.56 12.25 1.72
C ASN A 564 -16.11 10.82 1.43
N ASN A 565 -14.81 10.60 1.36
CA ASN A 565 -14.24 9.26 1.26
C ASN A 565 -14.19 8.59 2.63
N PHE A 566 -14.19 7.25 2.65
CA PHE A 566 -14.33 6.47 3.87
C PHE A 566 -13.20 5.47 4.05
N VAL A 567 -12.97 5.07 5.31
CA VAL A 567 -12.30 3.82 5.64
C VAL A 567 -13.34 2.83 6.14
N TRP A 568 -13.33 1.65 5.54
CA TRP A 568 -14.20 0.54 5.86
C TRP A 568 -13.45 -0.58 6.56
N ALA A 569 -14.18 -1.35 7.38
CA ALA A 569 -13.75 -2.62 7.95
C ALA A 569 -14.71 -3.73 7.47
N TYR A 570 -14.19 -4.69 6.71
CA TYR A 570 -14.93 -5.85 6.26
C TYR A 570 -14.42 -7.11 6.96
N ASN A 571 -15.23 -7.68 7.86
CA ASN A 571 -14.88 -8.94 8.51
C ASN A 571 -15.18 -10.10 7.57
N VAL A 572 -14.14 -10.86 7.18
CA VAL A 572 -14.26 -11.92 6.16
C VAL A 572 -15.01 -13.15 6.64
N ASP A 573 -15.08 -13.38 7.96
CA ASP A 573 -15.78 -14.53 8.55
C ASP A 573 -17.27 -14.24 8.70
N THR A 574 -17.63 -13.07 9.23
CA THR A 574 -19.04 -12.65 9.43
C THR A 574 -19.64 -11.96 8.21
N LYS A 575 -18.81 -11.56 7.23
CA LYS A 575 -19.19 -10.81 6.01
C LYS A 575 -19.82 -9.45 6.31
N LYS A 576 -19.57 -8.89 7.48
CA LYS A 576 -20.06 -7.59 7.89
C LYS A 576 -19.13 -6.48 7.39
N LEU A 577 -19.68 -5.52 6.65
CA LEU A 577 -19.02 -4.27 6.24
C LEU A 577 -19.43 -3.16 7.22
N SER A 578 -18.46 -2.40 7.73
CA SER A 578 -18.69 -1.29 8.67
C SER A 578 -17.89 -0.08 8.23
N ARG A 579 -18.53 1.08 8.04
CA ARG A 579 -17.85 2.37 7.88
C ARG A 579 -17.22 2.74 9.23
N VAL A 580 -15.90 2.96 9.27
CA VAL A 580 -15.14 3.23 10.51
C VAL A 580 -14.78 4.70 10.64
N MET A 581 -14.41 5.33 9.55
CA MET A 581 -13.89 6.69 9.51
C MET A 581 -14.33 7.38 8.23
N SER A 582 -14.52 8.70 8.29
CA SER A 582 -14.78 9.59 7.15
C SER A 582 -13.64 10.60 7.03
N MET A 583 -13.12 10.80 5.84
CA MET A 583 -12.15 11.84 5.52
C MET A 583 -12.84 13.20 5.37
N PRO A 584 -12.12 14.33 5.39
CA PRO A 584 -12.67 15.61 4.98
C PRO A 584 -13.25 15.54 3.56
N ALA A 585 -14.29 16.32 3.27
CA ALA A 585 -14.89 16.34 1.94
C ALA A 585 -13.84 16.70 0.86
N GLY A 586 -13.87 15.96 -0.24
CA GLY A 586 -12.91 16.06 -1.34
C GLY A 586 -11.50 15.59 -1.00
N ALA A 587 -11.33 14.86 0.10
CA ALA A 587 -10.07 14.20 0.45
C ALA A 587 -10.15 12.70 0.19
N GLU A 588 -9.04 12.14 -0.17
CA GLU A 588 -8.80 10.71 -0.34
C GLU A 588 -8.34 10.04 0.96
N ALA A 589 -8.65 8.75 1.17
CA ALA A 589 -8.22 7.95 2.32
C ALA A 589 -6.97 7.12 1.98
N THR A 590 -5.81 7.54 2.46
CA THR A 590 -4.51 6.94 2.15
C THR A 590 -3.75 6.43 3.37
N GLY A 591 -2.54 5.90 3.18
CA GLY A 591 -1.62 5.50 4.24
C GLY A 591 -2.14 4.38 5.14
N LEU A 592 -3.06 3.56 4.64
CA LEU A 592 -3.71 2.52 5.40
C LEU A 592 -2.74 1.37 5.70
N SER A 593 -2.41 1.20 6.97
CA SER A 593 -1.62 0.08 7.47
C SER A 593 -2.20 -0.41 8.79
N VAL A 594 -2.07 -1.71 9.06
CA VAL A 594 -2.54 -2.33 10.30
C VAL A 594 -1.42 -3.16 10.89
N VAL A 595 -1.15 -2.93 12.18
CA VAL A 595 -0.21 -3.72 12.96
C VAL A 595 -0.97 -4.33 14.13
N ASP A 596 -1.17 -5.64 14.07
CA ASP A 596 -1.97 -6.37 15.05
C ASP A 596 -1.35 -6.42 16.46
N ASP A 597 -0.03 -6.26 16.55
CA ASP A 597 0.69 -6.24 17.82
C ASP A 597 2.04 -5.52 17.66
N LEU A 598 2.15 -4.37 18.28
CA LEU A 598 3.40 -3.62 18.39
C LEU A 598 3.64 -3.27 19.86
N ASN A 599 4.46 -4.06 20.53
CA ASN A 599 4.72 -3.95 21.97
C ASN A 599 3.45 -4.11 22.84
N GLY A 600 2.51 -4.95 22.42
CA GLY A 600 1.25 -5.22 23.13
C GLY A 600 0.08 -4.32 22.73
N TRP A 601 0.25 -3.47 21.71
CA TRP A 601 -0.78 -2.56 21.22
C TRP A 601 -1.03 -2.77 19.74
N MET A 602 -2.28 -2.62 19.32
CA MET A 602 -2.71 -2.63 17.94
C MET A 602 -2.80 -1.20 17.39
N TYR A 603 -2.43 -1.02 16.11
CA TYR A 603 -2.52 0.25 15.41
C TYR A 603 -3.12 0.11 14.01
N ILE A 604 -3.90 1.08 13.60
CA ILE A 604 -4.39 1.28 12.25
C ILE A 604 -3.96 2.67 11.84
N THR A 605 -2.98 2.80 10.94
CA THR A 605 -2.62 4.11 10.38
C THR A 605 -3.57 4.47 9.25
N SER A 606 -3.83 5.75 9.08
CA SER A 606 -4.51 6.31 7.91
C SER A 606 -4.19 7.78 7.80
N ASN A 607 -3.92 8.22 6.59
CA ASN A 607 -3.73 9.61 6.21
C ASN A 607 -4.93 10.07 5.38
N PHE A 608 -4.93 11.31 4.97
CA PHE A 608 -5.73 11.76 3.85
C PHE A 608 -4.93 12.72 2.96
N GLN A 609 -5.31 12.81 1.70
CA GLN A 609 -4.71 13.68 0.69
C GLN A 609 -5.66 14.83 0.34
N HIS A 610 -5.11 15.98 -0.09
CA HIS A 610 -5.71 17.10 -0.81
C HIS A 610 -7.16 17.47 -0.38
N ALA A 611 -7.42 17.62 0.92
CA ALA A 611 -8.74 18.01 1.44
C ALA A 611 -9.32 19.21 0.68
N GLY A 612 -10.55 19.08 0.19
CA GLY A 612 -11.21 20.10 -0.61
C GLY A 612 -10.76 20.12 -2.07
N ASP A 613 -10.33 18.98 -2.61
CA ASP A 613 -10.25 18.81 -4.06
C ASP A 613 -11.67 18.69 -4.65
N TRP A 614 -12.19 19.84 -5.08
CA TRP A 614 -13.59 19.99 -5.44
C TRP A 614 -13.88 19.55 -6.88
N GLY A 615 -14.38 18.33 -7.05
CA GLY A 615 -15.00 17.87 -8.29
C GLY A 615 -16.47 18.30 -8.44
N SER A 616 -17.08 17.92 -9.56
CA SER A 616 -18.50 18.28 -9.86
C SER A 616 -19.52 17.76 -8.86
N ILE A 617 -19.25 16.61 -8.22
CA ILE A 617 -20.14 16.02 -7.21
C ILE A 617 -20.24 16.90 -5.95
N HIS A 618 -19.24 17.75 -5.70
CA HIS A 618 -19.17 18.61 -4.53
C HIS A 618 -19.94 19.94 -4.68
N ASN A 619 -20.54 20.23 -5.84
CA ASN A 619 -21.18 21.55 -6.11
C ASN A 619 -22.23 21.93 -5.06
N ILE A 620 -22.94 20.96 -4.49
CA ILE A 620 -23.98 21.18 -3.46
C ILE A 620 -23.33 21.55 -2.12
N VAL A 621 -22.28 20.86 -1.72
CA VAL A 621 -21.68 20.97 -0.37
C VAL A 621 -20.57 22.00 -0.29
N LYS A 622 -19.85 22.26 -1.39
CA LYS A 622 -18.69 23.16 -1.45
C LYS A 622 -18.94 24.56 -0.85
N PRO A 623 -20.08 25.26 -1.11
CA PRO A 623 -20.28 26.61 -0.55
C PRO A 623 -20.24 26.61 0.99
N THR A 624 -20.67 25.52 1.62
CA THR A 624 -20.67 25.37 3.09
C THR A 624 -19.33 24.85 3.61
N LEU A 625 -18.72 23.90 2.89
CA LEU A 625 -17.56 23.16 3.41
C LEU A 625 -16.21 23.80 3.08
N ASP A 626 -16.06 24.51 1.93
CA ASP A 626 -14.76 25.07 1.55
C ASP A 626 -14.18 26.05 2.60
N PRO A 627 -14.95 26.96 3.21
CA PRO A 627 -14.42 27.80 4.29
C PRO A 627 -13.94 27.00 5.52
N LEU A 628 -14.60 25.89 5.83
CA LEU A 628 -14.24 25.04 6.97
C LEU A 628 -12.98 24.21 6.66
N VAL A 629 -12.89 23.63 5.48
CA VAL A 629 -11.71 22.86 5.04
C VAL A 629 -10.48 23.75 4.97
N ARG A 630 -10.60 24.98 4.42
CA ARG A 630 -9.52 25.97 4.40
C ARG A 630 -9.04 26.34 5.80
N ALA A 631 -9.97 26.59 6.73
CA ALA A 631 -9.62 26.91 8.11
C ALA A 631 -8.91 25.76 8.83
N ASN A 632 -9.28 24.50 8.53
CA ASN A 632 -8.71 23.33 9.17
C ASN A 632 -7.33 22.93 8.60
N TYR A 633 -7.07 23.16 7.30
CA TYR A 633 -5.95 22.57 6.57
C TYR A 633 -5.12 23.60 5.78
N LYS A 634 -4.75 24.74 6.43
CA LYS A 634 -3.82 25.76 5.90
C LYS A 634 -4.21 26.19 4.47
N ASP A 635 -5.43 26.62 4.29
CA ASP A 635 -6.00 26.98 2.98
C ASP A 635 -6.00 25.81 1.96
N ARG A 636 -6.16 24.55 2.44
CA ARG A 636 -6.14 23.29 1.69
C ARG A 636 -4.74 22.82 1.25
N PHE A 637 -3.68 23.47 1.70
CA PHE A 637 -2.31 23.03 1.40
C PHE A 637 -1.82 21.91 2.32
N ALA A 638 -2.53 21.60 3.42
CA ALA A 638 -2.11 20.62 4.39
C ALA A 638 -3.04 19.42 4.45
N SER A 639 -2.45 18.27 4.76
CA SER A 639 -3.15 17.02 5.04
C SER A 639 -2.60 16.38 6.31
N ALA A 640 -3.37 15.48 6.95
CA ALA A 640 -2.95 14.85 8.19
C ALA A 640 -2.27 13.51 7.94
N VAL A 641 -1.21 13.27 8.68
CA VAL A 641 -0.58 11.96 8.86
C VAL A 641 -0.87 11.48 10.28
N GLY A 642 -1.52 10.30 10.42
CA GLY A 642 -1.95 9.88 11.75
C GLY A 642 -2.42 8.43 11.84
N TYR A 643 -3.14 8.13 12.89
CA TYR A 643 -3.62 6.77 13.18
C TYR A 643 -4.92 6.78 13.98
N LEU A 644 -5.67 5.66 13.88
CA LEU A 644 -6.81 5.41 14.75
C LEU A 644 -6.32 4.90 16.10
N THR A 645 -6.84 5.49 17.16
CA THR A 645 -6.63 5.12 18.56
C THR A 645 -7.99 5.10 19.27
N ALA A 646 -8.02 5.06 20.59
CA ALA A 646 -9.22 5.31 21.37
C ALA A 646 -9.02 6.48 22.34
N ASP A 647 -10.11 6.97 22.94
CA ASP A 647 -10.05 8.19 23.77
C ASP A 647 -9.01 8.09 24.90
N ALA A 648 -9.00 6.99 25.66
CA ALA A 648 -8.13 6.81 26.82
C ALA A 648 -6.77 6.19 26.49
N SER A 649 -6.73 5.23 25.55
CA SER A 649 -5.52 4.46 25.21
C SER A 649 -5.62 3.95 23.77
N SER A 650 -4.52 3.49 23.20
CA SER A 650 -4.55 2.65 22.01
C SER A 650 -5.26 1.31 22.29
N VAL A 651 -5.52 0.53 21.24
CA VAL A 651 -6.27 -0.72 21.34
C VAL A 651 -5.33 -1.85 21.80
N LYS A 652 -5.79 -2.69 22.72
CA LYS A 652 -5.16 -3.97 23.06
C LYS A 652 -6.04 -5.13 22.64
N LEU A 653 -5.45 -6.15 22.04
CA LEU A 653 -6.10 -7.41 21.72
C LEU A 653 -5.84 -8.49 22.80
N SER A 654 -5.14 -8.14 23.88
CA SER A 654 -4.93 -8.96 25.07
C SER A 654 -5.65 -8.34 26.27
N LYS A 655 -6.20 -9.17 27.12
CA LYS A 655 -6.71 -8.72 28.42
C LYS A 655 -5.53 -8.37 29.32
N SER A 656 -5.52 -7.15 29.86
CA SER A 656 -4.49 -6.68 30.80
C SER A 656 -4.64 -7.30 32.18
#